data_de9e4c4acdf23004091a2c0cc0dde4ca
#
_entry.id   de9e4c4acdf23004091a2c0cc0dde4ca
#
_cell.length_a   1.000
_cell.length_b   1.000
_cell.length_c   1.000
_cell.angle_alpha   90.00
_cell.angle_beta   90.00
_cell.angle_gamma   90.00
#
_symmetry.space_group_name_H-M   'P 1'
#
loop_
_entity.id
_entity.type
_entity.pdbx_description
1 polymer ?
#
loop_
_entity_poly.entity_id
_entity_poly.type
_entity_poly.pdbx_seq_one_letter_code
_entity_poly.pdbx_strand_id
1 'polypeptide(L)'
;MMQKLLFFSFALLLAACSTPSKQEKDPFEPLDYLWAQRAYPYGFVPSDAYYQALEQGKNLSANRNLGLNWTLAGPTRVSGRISDVAMHPADLQTVYAAAASGGVWKSTDAGHNWTPITDNLPSLSIGDIAIDPSNQNTLYVGTGEPNAGGGSVTYDGRGIFKSTDAGQTWTALGLDNIGSVGRIEVDPERPNRVFVAAMGSLFANGANRGLYRSLNGGQTWEKSLFVNDSTGCVDLAIHPQNPDTLFAVSWQRIRRPNRRQYGGPGCGIWRSTNGGDTWTKLSAGLPASNLGRIGITISPSNPNTLYALYADETGNFKGVYKSINHGDTWTTIPGGDPGYPGFGWWFGQIRVHPNNPDEVFTLGLDWVKTTNGGQLWFDVSPYLHADYHALYIHPANPDFQVAGNDGGIYISENGGDTWEHRPFPITQFYTSEIDFQNPTHFYGGAQDNGTWRTITGTPDNWQQIGGGDGFVTLVHPQDNSLIFVESQYGGFSGTNGANAPSSSRYNWNTPYIMDPNNPDIMYIGAEKVFKSENNALNWTAISTDLTNGNQGQNGVRYGSITTLSASAVNDQVLWAGTDDGNVWVTANGGGAWTKVSAALPKRWITRVVADLEDENTALVCLSGFRHFDDIAHIYRSTDRGQTWQDVSGNLPDIPVNDLVQDPSNPELIWYIATDAGVFGTTDGGVTWSAENTGLPTVPVTDLTLHAPTRTLAAATYGRSMFRAELPPVSGISGPVQAANLRVWPNPVFDQANISWEQPQAGFVQIDLLNSAGQRVKQLFTGSISGGKEVLKLDAKGLLPGVYLLRIQDEKMRVHTHKVVIM
;
A
#
# COMPACT_ATOMS: atom_id res chain seq x y z
N MET A 1 -38.14 81.89 -18.83
CA MET A 1 -36.74 81.56 -19.07
C MET A 1 -36.16 80.91 -17.81
N MET A 2 -36.24 79.70 -17.68
CA MET A 2 -35.48 78.86 -16.64
C MET A 2 -35.52 77.44 -17.07
N GLN A 3 -34.34 76.92 -17.41
CA GLN A 3 -34.12 75.54 -17.76
C GLN A 3 -34.15 74.69 -16.51
N LYS A 4 -35.00 73.59 -16.52
CA LYS A 4 -34.94 72.58 -15.52
C LYS A 4 -33.91 71.54 -15.90
N LEU A 5 -32.89 71.33 -15.05
CA LEU A 5 -31.99 70.16 -15.08
C LEU A 5 -32.69 69.00 -14.52
N LEU A 6 -32.78 67.91 -15.30
CA LEU A 6 -33.10 66.53 -14.79
C LEU A 6 -31.79 65.87 -14.40
N PHE A 7 -31.67 65.50 -13.13
CA PHE A 7 -30.66 64.53 -12.64
C PHE A 7 -31.16 63.10 -12.88
N PHE A 8 -30.50 62.39 -13.75
CA PHE A 8 -30.64 60.94 -13.84
C PHE A 8 -29.65 60.30 -12.86
N SER A 9 -30.16 59.67 -11.79
CA SER A 9 -29.36 58.82 -10.89
C SER A 9 -29.16 57.48 -11.52
N PHE A 10 -27.97 57.16 -11.98
CA PHE A 10 -27.54 55.81 -12.38
C PHE A 10 -27.18 55.05 -11.11
N ALA A 11 -28.03 54.14 -10.67
CA ALA A 11 -27.72 53.17 -9.64
C ALA A 11 -26.84 52.08 -10.28
N LEU A 12 -25.51 52.14 -10.04
CA LEU A 12 -24.65 51.00 -10.32
C LEU A 12 -24.99 49.86 -9.34
N LEU A 13 -25.64 48.85 -9.84
CA LEU A 13 -25.64 47.52 -9.18
C LEU A 13 -24.20 46.94 -9.35
N LEU A 14 -23.40 47.06 -8.31
CA LEU A 14 -22.24 46.22 -8.11
C LEU A 14 -22.73 44.80 -7.83
N ALA A 15 -22.85 43.96 -8.88
CA ALA A 15 -22.87 42.53 -8.73
C ALA A 15 -21.47 42.14 -8.18
N ALA A 16 -21.42 41.93 -6.87
CA ALA A 16 -20.30 41.25 -6.26
C ALA A 16 -20.29 39.84 -6.83
N CYS A 17 -19.49 39.60 -7.88
CA CYS A 17 -19.02 38.27 -8.18
C CYS A 17 -18.20 37.83 -6.96
N SER A 18 -18.84 37.12 -6.02
CA SER A 18 -18.12 36.29 -5.10
C SER A 18 -17.41 35.26 -5.97
N THR A 19 -16.13 35.49 -6.24
CA THR A 19 -15.24 34.36 -6.58
C THR A 19 -15.48 33.29 -5.55
N PRO A 20 -15.81 32.04 -5.94
CA PRO A 20 -15.85 30.96 -4.98
C PRO A 20 -14.51 31.03 -4.25
N SER A 21 -14.56 31.20 -2.93
CA SER A 21 -13.40 31.04 -2.08
C SER A 21 -12.79 29.71 -2.53
N LYS A 22 -11.53 29.71 -2.98
CA LYS A 22 -10.76 28.48 -3.07
C LYS A 22 -10.91 27.89 -1.67
N GLN A 23 -11.69 26.82 -1.55
CA GLN A 23 -11.70 26.03 -0.33
C GLN A 23 -10.23 25.72 -0.11
N GLU A 24 -9.63 26.28 0.94
CA GLU A 24 -8.30 25.86 1.35
C GLU A 24 -8.37 24.35 1.42
N LYS A 25 -7.63 23.65 0.56
CA LYS A 25 -7.52 22.19 0.64
C LYS A 25 -7.05 21.92 2.06
N ASP A 26 -7.85 21.15 2.82
CA ASP A 26 -7.39 20.68 4.11
C ASP A 26 -6.04 19.99 3.87
N PRO A 27 -4.93 20.51 4.42
CA PRO A 27 -3.60 19.93 4.18
C PRO A 27 -3.49 18.49 4.68
N PHE A 28 -4.53 18.00 5.34
CA PHE A 28 -4.64 16.63 5.86
C PHE A 28 -5.48 15.71 4.99
N GLU A 29 -6.10 16.24 3.93
CA GLU A 29 -6.82 15.47 2.94
C GLU A 29 -5.84 15.15 1.79
N PRO A 30 -5.62 13.95 1.48
CA PRO A 30 -6.16 12.57 1.68
C PRO A 30 -5.27 11.69 2.56
N LEU A 31 -4.55 12.26 3.45
CA LEU A 31 -3.29 11.81 4.05
C LEU A 31 -3.38 10.57 4.94
N ASP A 32 -4.58 10.07 5.22
CA ASP A 32 -4.77 8.91 6.10
C ASP A 32 -5.76 7.90 5.55
N TYR A 33 -6.00 7.89 4.24
CA TYR A 33 -6.97 7.00 3.61
C TYR A 33 -6.79 5.53 4.05
N LEU A 34 -5.61 4.97 3.85
CA LEU A 34 -5.34 3.57 4.18
C LEU A 34 -5.33 3.31 5.69
N TRP A 35 -4.92 4.29 6.50
CA TRP A 35 -5.01 4.19 7.95
C TRP A 35 -6.45 4.36 8.47
N ALA A 36 -7.21 5.27 7.87
CA ALA A 36 -8.64 5.41 8.17
C ALA A 36 -9.39 4.11 7.89
N GLN A 37 -9.10 3.47 6.77
CA GLN A 37 -9.64 2.16 6.39
C GLN A 37 -9.37 1.13 7.48
N ARG A 38 -8.15 1.02 7.97
CA ARG A 38 -7.72 0.02 8.96
C ARG A 38 -8.18 0.34 10.38
N ALA A 39 -8.37 1.60 10.69
CA ALA A 39 -8.74 2.07 12.02
C ALA A 39 -10.26 2.24 12.24
N TYR A 40 -11.06 2.23 11.17
CA TYR A 40 -12.50 2.47 11.27
C TYR A 40 -13.22 1.31 11.99
N PRO A 41 -14.15 1.59 12.91
CA PRO A 41 -14.62 2.90 13.37
C PRO A 41 -13.87 3.43 14.61
N TYR A 42 -12.85 2.77 15.10
CA TYR A 42 -12.24 3.04 16.42
C TYR A 42 -11.20 4.16 16.41
N GLY A 43 -10.70 4.54 15.23
CA GLY A 43 -9.76 5.64 15.08
C GLY A 43 -8.33 5.34 15.57
N PHE A 44 -7.96 4.08 15.72
CA PHE A 44 -6.59 3.63 16.02
C PHE A 44 -6.32 2.24 15.45
N VAL A 45 -5.05 1.90 15.32
CA VAL A 45 -4.58 0.56 14.90
C VAL A 45 -3.73 -0.01 16.04
N PRO A 46 -3.96 -1.27 16.46
CA PRO A 46 -3.14 -1.91 17.49
C PRO A 46 -1.67 -2.04 17.02
N SER A 47 -0.72 -1.51 17.80
CA SER A 47 0.69 -1.37 17.38
C SER A 47 1.39 -2.71 17.08
N ASP A 48 1.01 -3.79 17.76
CA ASP A 48 1.64 -5.09 17.59
C ASP A 48 0.85 -6.07 16.71
N ALA A 49 -0.40 -5.75 16.35
CA ALA A 49 -1.29 -6.68 15.65
C ALA A 49 -0.71 -7.14 14.31
N TYR A 50 -0.14 -6.22 13.54
CA TYR A 50 0.50 -6.53 12.26
C TYR A 50 1.62 -7.58 12.40
N TYR A 51 2.51 -7.39 13.37
CA TYR A 51 3.64 -8.31 13.55
C TYR A 51 3.22 -9.66 14.14
N GLN A 52 2.22 -9.66 15.01
CA GLN A 52 1.60 -10.91 15.48
C GLN A 52 0.98 -11.70 14.32
N ALA A 53 0.31 -11.01 13.40
CA ALA A 53 -0.25 -11.61 12.20
C ALA A 53 0.82 -12.17 11.27
N LEU A 54 1.94 -11.46 11.08
CA LEU A 54 3.08 -11.97 10.30
C LEU A 54 3.67 -13.26 10.90
N GLU A 55 3.85 -13.33 12.22
CA GLU A 55 4.36 -14.54 12.89
C GLU A 55 3.36 -15.69 12.81
N GLN A 56 2.06 -15.42 12.96
CA GLN A 56 1.01 -16.43 12.77
C GLN A 56 0.99 -16.93 11.32
N GLY A 57 1.11 -16.03 10.33
CA GLY A 57 1.16 -16.38 8.92
C GLY A 57 2.31 -17.32 8.56
N LYS A 58 3.51 -17.11 9.13
CA LYS A 58 4.65 -18.03 8.95
C LYS A 58 4.34 -19.46 9.42
N ASN A 59 3.61 -19.62 10.51
CA ASN A 59 3.21 -20.92 11.02
C ASN A 59 2.15 -21.59 10.13
N LEU A 60 1.31 -20.82 9.45
CA LEU A 60 0.29 -21.33 8.53
C LEU A 60 0.92 -21.87 7.23
N SER A 61 2.02 -21.26 6.77
CA SER A 61 2.76 -21.72 5.58
C SER A 61 3.33 -23.12 5.71
N ALA A 62 3.57 -23.60 6.94
CA ALA A 62 4.17 -24.91 7.20
C ALA A 62 3.20 -26.07 7.03
N ASN A 63 1.88 -25.85 7.04
CA ASN A 63 0.87 -26.90 7.16
C ASN A 63 0.11 -27.24 5.87
N ARG A 64 -0.04 -26.30 4.95
CA ARG A 64 -0.64 -26.46 3.61
C ARG A 64 -0.09 -25.37 2.71
N ASN A 65 0.31 -25.74 1.50
CA ASN A 65 0.74 -24.79 0.47
C ASN A 65 -0.04 -25.14 -0.80
N LEU A 66 -0.78 -24.19 -1.33
CA LEU A 66 -1.46 -24.31 -2.63
C LEU A 66 -0.46 -24.29 -3.78
N GLY A 67 0.80 -23.98 -3.51
CA GLY A 67 1.91 -24.07 -4.45
C GLY A 67 2.09 -22.85 -5.30
N LEU A 68 1.62 -21.68 -4.85
CA LEU A 68 1.90 -20.43 -5.54
C LEU A 68 3.39 -20.11 -5.45
N ASN A 69 4.00 -19.81 -6.60
CA ASN A 69 5.37 -19.33 -6.72
C ASN A 69 5.35 -17.97 -7.42
N TRP A 70 5.58 -16.92 -6.64
CA TRP A 70 5.53 -15.57 -7.14
C TRP A 70 6.81 -15.19 -7.86
N THR A 71 6.66 -14.53 -8.98
CA THR A 71 7.75 -13.94 -9.76
C THR A 71 7.45 -12.47 -10.02
N LEU A 72 8.48 -11.64 -10.04
CA LEU A 72 8.33 -10.22 -10.31
C LEU A 72 7.77 -9.99 -11.72
N ALA A 73 6.62 -9.34 -11.81
CA ALA A 73 6.02 -8.88 -13.06
C ALA A 73 6.53 -7.47 -13.44
N GLY A 74 7.03 -6.72 -12.48
CA GLY A 74 7.55 -5.37 -12.66
C GLY A 74 6.61 -4.29 -12.14
N PRO A 75 6.88 -3.02 -12.44
CA PRO A 75 8.04 -2.50 -13.18
C PRO A 75 9.36 -2.57 -12.40
N THR A 76 10.46 -2.68 -13.13
CA THR A 76 11.81 -2.53 -12.54
C THR A 76 12.38 -1.12 -12.77
N ARG A 77 11.73 -0.32 -13.62
CA ARG A 77 12.15 1.03 -13.97
C ARG A 77 11.24 2.14 -13.44
N VAL A 78 10.30 1.78 -12.58
CA VAL A 78 9.49 2.71 -11.80
C VAL A 78 9.76 2.41 -10.35
N SER A 79 10.22 3.40 -9.62
CA SER A 79 10.52 3.22 -8.20
C SER A 79 9.37 3.73 -7.33
N GLY A 80 9.64 4.01 -6.08
CA GLY A 80 8.75 4.57 -5.09
C GLY A 80 9.58 5.34 -4.07
N ARG A 81 8.98 5.67 -2.93
CA ARG A 81 9.58 6.57 -1.95
C ARG A 81 10.85 6.04 -1.31
N ILE A 82 11.91 6.87 -1.36
CA ILE A 82 13.18 6.69 -0.68
C ILE A 82 13.18 7.54 0.59
N SER A 83 13.38 6.91 1.73
CA SER A 83 13.47 7.60 3.02
C SER A 83 14.86 8.13 3.32
N ASP A 84 15.91 7.38 2.92
CA ASP A 84 17.31 7.79 3.15
C ASP A 84 18.27 7.11 2.17
N VAL A 85 19.49 7.65 2.05
CA VAL A 85 20.57 7.13 1.23
C VAL A 85 21.90 7.21 1.99
N ALA A 86 22.77 6.21 1.83
CA ALA A 86 24.07 6.16 2.50
C ALA A 86 25.17 5.65 1.57
N MET A 87 26.37 6.25 1.72
CA MET A 87 27.60 5.80 1.09
C MET A 87 28.77 5.93 2.08
N HIS A 88 29.77 5.09 1.94
CA HIS A 88 31.00 5.24 2.73
C HIS A 88 31.91 6.31 2.10
N PRO A 89 32.51 7.22 2.89
CA PRO A 89 33.32 8.33 2.36
C PRO A 89 34.55 7.94 1.53
N ALA A 90 34.97 6.69 1.57
CA ALA A 90 36.07 6.15 0.78
C ALA A 90 35.64 5.30 -0.42
N ASP A 91 34.31 5.20 -0.70
CA ASP A 91 33.80 4.31 -1.74
C ASP A 91 32.75 5.04 -2.61
N LEU A 92 33.06 5.24 -3.89
CA LEU A 92 32.19 5.87 -4.88
C LEU A 92 31.28 4.88 -5.63
N GLN A 93 31.44 3.58 -5.39
CA GLN A 93 30.70 2.55 -6.12
C GLN A 93 29.53 1.97 -5.32
N THR A 94 29.68 1.86 -4.01
CA THR A 94 28.67 1.25 -3.17
C THR A 94 27.69 2.30 -2.66
N VAL A 95 26.43 2.19 -3.11
CA VAL A 95 25.30 3.02 -2.69
C VAL A 95 24.28 2.14 -1.97
N TYR A 96 23.80 2.61 -0.84
CA TYR A 96 22.65 2.01 -0.14
C TYR A 96 21.46 2.95 -0.22
N ALA A 97 20.31 2.41 -0.57
CA ALA A 97 19.05 3.13 -0.64
C ALA A 97 18.04 2.50 0.31
N ALA A 98 17.50 3.29 1.21
CA ALA A 98 16.45 2.89 2.14
C ALA A 98 15.08 3.29 1.57
N ALA A 99 14.23 2.30 1.29
CA ALA A 99 12.87 2.55 0.84
C ALA A 99 11.89 2.63 2.02
N ALA A 100 10.95 3.56 1.96
CA ALA A 100 9.94 3.75 3.00
C ALA A 100 9.09 2.50 3.27
N SER A 101 8.90 1.64 2.25
CA SER A 101 8.08 0.42 2.34
C SER A 101 8.65 -0.77 1.56
N GLY A 102 9.89 -0.71 1.10
CA GLY A 102 10.49 -1.75 0.23
C GLY A 102 11.83 -2.31 0.71
N GLY A 103 12.22 -2.02 1.95
CA GLY A 103 13.50 -2.46 2.53
C GLY A 103 14.70 -1.63 2.09
N VAL A 104 15.90 -2.14 2.37
CA VAL A 104 17.17 -1.53 1.93
C VAL A 104 17.69 -2.27 0.71
N TRP A 105 18.16 -1.49 -0.24
CA TRP A 105 18.76 -1.95 -1.48
C TRP A 105 20.20 -1.50 -1.56
N LYS A 106 21.06 -2.35 -2.13
CA LYS A 106 22.49 -2.12 -2.31
C LYS A 106 22.84 -2.14 -3.78
N SER A 107 23.58 -1.15 -4.22
CA SER A 107 24.32 -1.16 -5.48
C SER A 107 25.82 -1.20 -5.19
N THR A 108 26.59 -1.83 -6.06
CA THR A 108 28.07 -1.87 -6.03
C THR A 108 28.69 -1.32 -7.32
N ASP A 109 27.90 -0.65 -8.12
CA ASP A 109 28.26 -0.08 -9.42
C ASP A 109 27.63 1.32 -9.62
N ALA A 110 27.74 2.16 -8.60
CA ALA A 110 27.27 3.53 -8.61
C ALA A 110 25.76 3.66 -8.97
N GLY A 111 24.92 2.72 -8.51
CA GLY A 111 23.48 2.75 -8.69
C GLY A 111 22.96 2.15 -9.99
N HIS A 112 23.80 1.54 -10.83
CA HIS A 112 23.34 0.93 -12.09
C HIS A 112 22.54 -0.35 -11.87
N ASN A 113 22.94 -1.19 -10.91
CA ASN A 113 22.22 -2.41 -10.54
C ASN A 113 22.00 -2.44 -9.03
N TRP A 114 20.83 -2.96 -8.62
CA TRP A 114 20.39 -2.97 -7.25
C TRP A 114 20.00 -4.37 -6.78
N THR A 115 20.34 -4.70 -5.54
CA THR A 115 19.97 -5.95 -4.88
C THR A 115 19.36 -5.65 -3.51
N PRO A 116 18.19 -6.24 -3.17
CA PRO A 116 17.62 -6.09 -1.83
C PRO A 116 18.48 -6.84 -0.80
N ILE A 117 18.71 -6.24 0.35
CA ILE A 117 19.57 -6.82 1.40
C ILE A 117 18.86 -6.99 2.75
N THR A 118 17.57 -6.67 2.82
CA THR A 118 16.79 -6.70 4.08
C THR A 118 15.53 -7.54 4.02
N ASP A 119 15.33 -8.37 2.98
CA ASP A 119 14.08 -9.14 2.79
C ASP A 119 13.77 -10.10 3.95
N ASN A 120 14.76 -10.46 4.74
CA ASN A 120 14.63 -11.31 5.92
C ASN A 120 14.36 -10.54 7.22
N LEU A 121 14.33 -9.20 7.19
CA LEU A 121 13.98 -8.41 8.36
C LEU A 121 12.48 -8.47 8.65
N PRO A 122 12.08 -8.29 9.91
CA PRO A 122 10.66 -8.32 10.27
C PRO A 122 9.87 -7.12 9.76
N SER A 123 10.53 -6.03 9.36
CA SER A 123 9.92 -4.85 8.77
C SER A 123 10.73 -4.36 7.59
N LEU A 124 10.04 -4.13 6.47
CA LEU A 124 10.61 -3.50 5.28
C LEU A 124 10.26 -2.00 5.19
N SER A 125 9.62 -1.44 6.20
CA SER A 125 9.52 0.01 6.37
C SER A 125 10.81 0.52 7.00
N ILE A 126 11.58 1.34 6.27
CA ILE A 126 12.89 1.83 6.69
C ILE A 126 12.82 3.33 6.94
N GLY A 127 13.32 3.76 8.09
CA GLY A 127 13.41 5.17 8.43
C GLY A 127 14.77 5.78 8.09
N ASP A 128 15.84 5.05 8.37
CA ASP A 128 17.21 5.58 8.20
C ASP A 128 18.25 4.44 8.04
N ILE A 129 19.34 4.75 7.37
CA ILE A 129 20.50 3.85 7.21
C ILE A 129 21.80 4.60 7.47
N ALA A 130 22.64 4.05 8.33
CA ALA A 130 23.95 4.63 8.65
C ALA A 130 25.08 3.61 8.41
N ILE A 131 26.23 4.12 7.96
CA ILE A 131 27.46 3.36 7.79
C ILE A 131 28.46 3.81 8.84
N ASP A 132 29.18 2.86 9.45
CA ASP A 132 30.30 3.15 10.32
C ASP A 132 31.40 3.84 9.50
N PRO A 133 31.75 5.09 9.77
CA PRO A 133 32.75 5.83 8.98
C PRO A 133 34.16 5.24 9.04
N SER A 134 34.44 4.35 9.99
CA SER A 134 35.70 3.63 10.11
C SER A 134 35.69 2.26 9.44
N ASN A 135 34.51 1.71 9.07
CA ASN A 135 34.37 0.36 8.49
C ASN A 135 33.17 0.27 7.57
N GLN A 136 33.42 0.33 6.26
CA GLN A 136 32.36 0.28 5.24
C GLN A 136 31.48 -0.99 5.26
N ASN A 137 31.91 -2.06 5.94
CA ASN A 137 31.12 -3.28 6.06
C ASN A 137 30.14 -3.26 7.25
N THR A 138 30.26 -2.26 8.12
CA THR A 138 29.36 -2.11 9.28
C THR A 138 28.24 -1.14 8.97
N LEU A 139 27.01 -1.64 8.96
CA LEU A 139 25.79 -0.90 8.67
C LEU A 139 24.85 -0.96 9.85
N TYR A 140 24.08 0.11 10.05
CA TYR A 140 22.95 0.17 10.95
C TYR A 140 21.70 0.57 10.19
N VAL A 141 20.60 -0.14 10.40
CA VAL A 141 19.30 0.15 9.81
C VAL A 141 18.27 0.36 10.90
N GLY A 142 17.59 1.50 10.83
CA GLY A 142 16.46 1.83 11.67
C GLY A 142 15.15 1.60 10.92
N THR A 143 14.31 0.72 11.47
CA THR A 143 13.02 0.41 10.85
C THR A 143 11.92 1.38 11.28
N GLY A 144 10.87 1.51 10.48
CA GLY A 144 9.76 2.44 10.66
C GLY A 144 10.06 3.83 10.09
N GLU A 145 9.27 4.24 9.08
CA GLU A 145 9.39 5.55 8.46
C GLU A 145 8.85 6.67 9.36
N PRO A 146 9.63 7.69 9.73
CA PRO A 146 9.17 8.78 10.60
C PRO A 146 8.26 9.78 9.86
N ASN A 147 8.39 9.83 8.53
CA ASN A 147 7.66 10.78 7.68
C ASN A 147 6.29 10.26 7.27
N ALA A 148 6.00 8.98 7.49
CA ALA A 148 4.80 8.30 7.02
C ALA A 148 3.56 9.20 7.03
N GLY A 149 2.94 9.34 5.88
CA GLY A 149 1.81 10.23 5.59
C GLY A 149 1.17 9.85 4.27
N GLY A 150 0.25 10.66 3.77
CA GLY A 150 -0.42 10.45 2.49
C GLY A 150 -1.09 9.08 2.42
N GLY A 151 -1.32 8.50 1.34
CA GLY A 151 -1.88 7.17 1.18
C GLY A 151 -0.98 6.01 1.65
N SER A 152 0.07 6.26 2.48
CA SER A 152 1.05 5.24 2.85
C SER A 152 0.53 4.16 3.77
N VAL A 153 0.84 2.90 3.47
CA VAL A 153 0.76 1.77 4.41
C VAL A 153 2.14 1.51 4.98
N THR A 154 2.47 2.20 6.06
CA THR A 154 3.73 2.00 6.77
C THR A 154 3.44 1.70 8.22
N TYR A 155 3.78 0.50 8.66
CA TYR A 155 3.66 0.09 10.05
C TYR A 155 4.84 0.60 10.87
N ASP A 156 4.67 0.71 12.19
CA ASP A 156 5.76 0.95 13.12
C ASP A 156 6.90 -0.04 12.86
N GLY A 157 8.15 0.37 13.01
CA GLY A 157 9.32 -0.48 12.84
C GLY A 157 9.50 -1.49 13.97
N ARG A 158 10.52 -2.33 13.85
CA ARG A 158 10.95 -3.35 14.81
C ARG A 158 12.39 -3.10 15.29
N GLY A 159 12.70 -1.83 15.57
CA GLY A 159 13.96 -1.45 16.18
C GLY A 159 15.11 -1.31 15.20
N ILE A 160 16.30 -1.59 15.71
CA ILE A 160 17.58 -1.36 15.04
C ILE A 160 18.21 -2.69 14.66
N PHE A 161 18.75 -2.75 13.45
CA PHE A 161 19.50 -3.90 12.95
C PHE A 161 20.91 -3.49 12.55
N LYS A 162 21.89 -4.37 12.79
CA LYS A 162 23.30 -4.18 12.45
C LYS A 162 23.77 -5.30 11.53
N SER A 163 24.49 -4.91 10.50
CA SER A 163 25.32 -5.80 9.69
C SER A 163 26.80 -5.49 9.93
N THR A 164 27.66 -6.50 9.86
CA THR A 164 29.12 -6.35 9.87
C THR A 164 29.76 -6.93 8.61
N ASP A 165 28.95 -7.29 7.63
CA ASP A 165 29.34 -7.94 6.37
C ASP A 165 28.69 -7.26 5.15
N ALA A 166 28.54 -5.93 5.24
CA ALA A 166 28.00 -5.09 4.17
C ALA A 166 26.57 -5.49 3.73
N GLY A 167 25.72 -5.92 4.70
CA GLY A 167 24.31 -6.22 4.50
C GLY A 167 23.99 -7.67 4.13
N GLN A 168 24.96 -8.60 4.16
CA GLN A 168 24.69 -10.00 3.88
C GLN A 168 23.92 -10.66 5.03
N THR A 169 24.26 -10.31 6.27
CA THR A 169 23.55 -10.79 7.47
C THR A 169 23.24 -9.65 8.41
N TRP A 170 22.17 -9.80 9.18
CA TRP A 170 21.69 -8.79 10.10
C TRP A 170 21.45 -9.34 11.50
N THR A 171 21.85 -8.59 12.50
CA THR A 171 21.64 -8.85 13.92
C THR A 171 20.71 -7.80 14.50
N ALA A 172 19.64 -8.21 15.16
CA ALA A 172 18.75 -7.30 15.88
C ALA A 172 19.47 -6.73 17.12
N LEU A 173 19.41 -5.43 17.30
CA LEU A 173 20.01 -4.69 18.42
C LEU A 173 18.95 -4.21 19.44
N GLY A 174 17.73 -4.69 19.37
CA GLY A 174 16.63 -4.27 20.23
C GLY A 174 16.02 -2.93 19.83
N LEU A 175 15.44 -2.24 20.81
CA LEU A 175 14.58 -1.07 20.61
C LEU A 175 13.33 -1.39 19.76
N ASP A 176 12.78 -2.59 19.92
CA ASP A 176 11.70 -3.14 19.06
C ASP A 176 10.41 -2.31 19.10
N ASN A 177 10.25 -1.46 20.09
CA ASN A 177 9.03 -0.68 20.31
C ASN A 177 9.24 0.84 20.20
N ILE A 178 10.34 1.29 19.57
CA ILE A 178 10.58 2.73 19.36
C ILE A 178 9.77 3.32 18.19
N GLY A 179 8.96 2.51 17.52
CA GLY A 179 8.09 2.92 16.40
C GLY A 179 8.87 3.27 15.15
N SER A 180 9.16 4.54 14.92
CA SER A 180 9.86 5.01 13.72
C SER A 180 11.21 5.62 14.07
N VAL A 181 12.19 5.43 13.18
CA VAL A 181 13.56 5.96 13.32
C VAL A 181 13.76 7.12 12.36
N GLY A 182 14.14 8.28 12.90
CA GLY A 182 14.37 9.48 12.12
C GLY A 182 15.80 9.66 11.65
N ARG A 183 16.76 9.24 12.49
CA ARG A 183 18.20 9.35 12.18
C ARG A 183 19.01 8.38 13.05
N ILE A 184 20.04 7.80 12.45
CA ILE A 184 21.10 7.05 13.12
C ILE A 184 22.43 7.74 12.84
N GLU A 185 23.20 8.02 13.89
CA GLU A 185 24.54 8.59 13.75
C GLU A 185 25.56 7.73 14.49
N VAL A 186 26.64 7.41 13.80
CA VAL A 186 27.79 6.68 14.36
C VAL A 186 28.91 7.67 14.63
N ASP A 187 29.44 7.66 15.85
CA ASP A 187 30.54 8.52 16.24
C ASP A 187 31.80 8.20 15.41
N PRO A 188 32.33 9.16 14.63
CA PRO A 188 33.45 8.91 13.75
C PRO A 188 34.79 8.58 14.47
N GLU A 189 34.94 9.00 15.72
CA GLU A 189 36.14 8.70 16.52
C GLU A 189 35.95 7.48 17.43
N ARG A 190 34.70 7.17 17.77
CA ARG A 190 34.31 6.08 18.69
C ARG A 190 33.13 5.29 18.11
N PRO A 191 33.36 4.45 17.11
CA PRO A 191 32.26 3.81 16.35
C PRO A 191 31.38 2.85 17.16
N ASN A 192 31.81 2.51 18.39
CA ASN A 192 30.91 1.84 19.36
C ASN A 192 29.88 2.78 20.01
N ARG A 193 30.05 4.09 19.89
CA ARG A 193 29.04 5.07 20.30
C ARG A 193 28.10 5.36 19.12
N VAL A 194 26.85 4.95 19.29
CA VAL A 194 25.81 5.09 18.28
C VAL A 194 24.61 5.80 18.87
N PHE A 195 24.03 6.71 18.12
CA PHE A 195 22.83 7.45 18.52
C PHE A 195 21.67 7.12 17.57
N VAL A 196 20.46 7.03 18.14
CA VAL A 196 19.22 6.75 17.40
C VAL A 196 18.16 7.77 17.78
N ALA A 197 17.73 8.57 16.81
CA ALA A 197 16.61 9.48 16.93
C ALA A 197 15.30 8.71 16.74
N ALA A 198 14.59 8.43 17.84
CA ALA A 198 13.36 7.65 17.84
C ALA A 198 12.14 8.55 17.91
N MET A 199 11.30 8.49 16.87
CA MET A 199 10.02 9.21 16.81
C MET A 199 8.93 8.59 17.67
N GLY A 200 9.09 7.31 18.03
CA GLY A 200 8.02 6.53 18.65
C GLY A 200 6.95 6.10 17.65
N SER A 201 5.92 5.40 18.10
CA SER A 201 4.75 5.13 17.30
C SER A 201 4.09 6.44 16.87
N LEU A 202 3.81 6.58 15.58
CA LEU A 202 3.11 7.75 15.06
C LEU A 202 1.63 7.77 15.52
N PHE A 203 1.08 6.60 15.81
CA PHE A 203 -0.34 6.41 16.10
C PHE A 203 -0.68 6.38 17.58
N ALA A 204 0.31 6.39 18.46
CA ALA A 204 0.14 6.36 19.92
C ALA A 204 1.14 7.28 20.63
N ASN A 205 0.75 7.81 21.79
CA ASN A 205 1.69 8.37 22.74
C ASN A 205 2.52 7.25 23.36
N GLY A 206 3.76 7.53 23.76
CA GLY A 206 4.58 6.51 24.38
C GLY A 206 5.88 7.04 24.97
N ALA A 207 6.31 6.41 26.03
CA ALA A 207 7.59 6.71 26.65
C ALA A 207 8.80 6.27 25.81
N ASN A 208 8.59 5.55 24.71
CA ASN A 208 9.66 5.04 23.85
C ASN A 208 10.19 6.07 22.84
N ARG A 209 9.68 7.27 22.87
CA ARG A 209 10.13 8.41 22.08
C ARG A 209 11.41 9.01 22.67
N GLY A 210 12.22 9.68 21.85
CA GLY A 210 13.38 10.43 22.27
C GLY A 210 14.66 10.05 21.54
N LEU A 211 15.83 10.40 22.11
CA LEU A 211 17.11 10.00 21.58
C LEU A 211 17.69 8.87 22.44
N TYR A 212 18.15 7.84 21.79
CA TYR A 212 18.86 6.73 22.41
C TYR A 212 20.34 6.76 22.07
N ARG A 213 21.18 6.32 23.02
CA ARG A 213 22.63 6.19 22.87
C ARG A 213 23.06 4.77 23.24
N SER A 214 23.96 4.20 22.47
CA SER A 214 24.76 3.02 22.82
C SER A 214 26.22 3.40 22.94
N LEU A 215 26.96 2.79 23.87
CA LEU A 215 28.40 2.91 24.04
C LEU A 215 29.15 1.62 23.64
N ASN A 216 28.43 0.60 23.18
CA ASN A 216 28.96 -0.73 22.86
C ASN A 216 28.47 -1.26 21.53
N GLY A 217 28.29 -0.37 20.53
CA GLY A 217 27.91 -0.74 19.16
C GLY A 217 26.49 -1.26 19.02
N GLY A 218 25.58 -0.83 19.90
CA GLY A 218 24.17 -1.20 19.86
C GLY A 218 23.79 -2.39 20.73
N GLN A 219 24.72 -3.01 21.48
CA GLN A 219 24.40 -4.15 22.35
C GLN A 219 23.49 -3.75 23.51
N THR A 220 23.66 -2.55 24.04
CA THR A 220 22.78 -1.96 25.05
C THR A 220 22.52 -0.51 24.73
N TRP A 221 21.33 -0.03 25.13
CA TRP A 221 20.87 1.32 24.86
C TRP A 221 20.43 2.03 26.14
N GLU A 222 20.72 3.30 26.23
CA GLU A 222 20.21 4.22 27.23
C GLU A 222 19.45 5.37 26.56
N LYS A 223 18.43 5.90 27.22
CA LYS A 223 17.69 7.06 26.72
C LYS A 223 18.42 8.32 27.13
N SER A 224 19.06 8.98 26.16
CA SER A 224 19.88 10.16 26.33
C SER A 224 19.06 11.46 26.41
N LEU A 225 17.98 11.56 25.60
CA LEU A 225 17.04 12.70 25.63
C LEU A 225 15.59 12.21 25.59
N PHE A 226 14.80 12.73 26.53
CA PHE A 226 13.34 12.54 26.53
C PHE A 226 12.64 13.86 26.84
N VAL A 227 11.72 14.27 25.99
CA VAL A 227 10.95 15.51 26.15
C VAL A 227 9.59 15.23 26.79
N ASN A 228 8.78 14.43 26.16
CA ASN A 228 7.49 13.92 26.67
C ASN A 228 6.97 12.76 25.79
N ASP A 229 5.83 12.19 26.13
CA ASP A 229 5.24 11.01 25.47
C ASP A 229 4.66 11.26 24.08
N SER A 230 4.52 12.50 23.65
CA SER A 230 4.06 12.89 22.30
C SER A 230 5.17 13.47 21.43
N THR A 231 6.40 13.58 21.96
CA THR A 231 7.55 14.21 21.31
C THR A 231 8.69 13.21 21.13
N GLY A 232 9.02 12.88 19.90
CA GLY A 232 10.19 12.07 19.55
C GLY A 232 11.37 12.91 19.09
N CYS A 233 12.47 12.26 18.72
CA CYS A 233 13.58 12.86 17.98
C CYS A 233 13.50 12.41 16.51
N VAL A 234 13.70 13.36 15.57
CA VAL A 234 13.54 13.13 14.14
C VAL A 234 14.84 13.35 13.36
N ASP A 235 15.74 14.17 13.89
CA ASP A 235 17.02 14.47 13.23
C ASP A 235 18.13 14.65 14.24
N LEU A 236 19.37 14.45 13.81
CA LEU A 236 20.55 14.51 14.66
C LEU A 236 21.77 14.92 13.83
N ALA A 237 22.68 15.70 14.39
CA ALA A 237 23.97 16.02 13.80
C ALA A 237 25.07 15.92 14.86
N ILE A 238 26.17 15.20 14.51
CA ILE A 238 27.38 15.09 15.33
C ILE A 238 28.42 16.08 14.81
N HIS A 239 29.06 16.80 15.74
CA HIS A 239 30.15 17.69 15.36
C HIS A 239 31.36 16.88 14.86
N PRO A 240 31.83 17.07 13.60
CA PRO A 240 32.80 16.17 12.96
C PRO A 240 34.18 16.17 13.59
N GLN A 241 34.56 17.19 14.34
CA GLN A 241 35.89 17.34 14.98
C GLN A 241 35.82 17.25 16.51
N ASN A 242 34.63 17.23 17.09
CA ASN A 242 34.40 17.08 18.51
C ASN A 242 33.10 16.32 18.75
N PRO A 243 33.10 15.00 18.59
CA PRO A 243 31.88 14.18 18.65
C PRO A 243 31.16 14.17 20.01
N ASP A 244 31.72 14.81 21.05
CA ASP A 244 30.99 15.06 22.30
C ASP A 244 30.00 16.23 22.19
N THR A 245 30.09 17.01 21.10
CA THR A 245 29.12 18.03 20.76
C THR A 245 28.12 17.49 19.74
N LEU A 246 26.84 17.47 20.12
CA LEU A 246 25.76 16.92 19.33
C LEU A 246 24.58 17.89 19.31
N PHE A 247 23.78 17.82 18.24
CA PHE A 247 22.55 18.58 18.08
C PHE A 247 21.42 17.60 17.73
N ALA A 248 20.43 17.49 18.60
CA ALA A 248 19.24 16.67 18.40
C ALA A 248 18.01 17.52 18.14
N VAL A 249 17.16 17.07 17.25
CA VAL A 249 15.89 17.73 16.91
C VAL A 249 14.73 16.94 17.48
N SER A 250 13.96 17.58 18.35
CA SER A 250 12.71 17.03 18.85
C SER A 250 11.51 17.50 18.02
N TRP A 251 10.59 16.57 17.78
CA TRP A 251 9.37 16.83 17.04
C TRP A 251 8.15 16.25 17.76
N GLN A 252 7.18 17.11 18.07
CA GLN A 252 5.91 16.72 18.66
C GLN A 252 4.95 16.35 17.55
N ARG A 253 4.66 15.05 17.43
CA ARG A 253 3.83 14.51 16.37
C ARG A 253 2.94 13.38 16.85
N ILE A 254 1.65 13.46 16.50
CA ILE A 254 0.67 12.39 16.64
C ILE A 254 -0.11 12.30 15.32
N ARG A 255 -0.30 11.07 14.84
CA ARG A 255 -1.06 10.78 13.64
C ARG A 255 -2.11 9.71 13.93
N ARG A 256 -3.33 10.14 14.17
CA ARG A 256 -4.51 9.27 14.29
C ARG A 256 -5.61 9.79 13.36
N PRO A 257 -6.49 8.97 12.83
CA PRO A 257 -7.61 9.44 12.01
C PRO A 257 -8.48 10.51 12.69
N ASN A 258 -8.59 10.45 14.02
CA ASN A 258 -9.36 11.40 14.82
C ASN A 258 -8.52 12.47 15.51
N ARG A 259 -7.21 12.42 15.41
CA ARG A 259 -6.30 13.41 16.01
C ARG A 259 -4.97 13.47 15.27
N ARG A 260 -4.73 14.60 14.67
CA ARG A 260 -3.47 14.90 13.99
C ARG A 260 -2.79 16.08 14.66
N GLN A 261 -1.49 15.96 14.88
CA GLN A 261 -0.67 17.02 15.44
C GLN A 261 0.71 16.94 14.79
N TYR A 262 1.12 17.99 14.13
CA TYR A 262 2.39 18.07 13.41
C TYR A 262 3.35 19.08 14.01
N GLY A 263 3.06 19.56 15.21
CA GLY A 263 3.89 20.48 15.93
C GLY A 263 3.46 20.70 17.36
N GLY A 264 4.15 21.60 18.04
CA GLY A 264 3.83 22.01 19.41
C GLY A 264 5.06 22.43 20.21
N PRO A 265 4.89 22.73 21.50
CA PRO A 265 5.96 23.24 22.38
C PRO A 265 7.09 22.23 22.63
N GLY A 266 6.84 20.94 22.37
CA GLY A 266 7.86 19.91 22.44
C GLY A 266 8.90 19.97 21.32
N CYS A 267 8.62 20.68 20.22
CA CYS A 267 9.57 20.84 19.12
C CYS A 267 10.74 21.74 19.52
N GLY A 268 11.93 21.48 18.97
CA GLY A 268 13.10 22.32 19.20
C GLY A 268 14.42 21.63 18.91
N ILE A 269 15.48 22.45 18.93
CA ILE A 269 16.87 21.97 18.79
C ILE A 269 17.49 21.91 20.18
N TRP A 270 18.16 20.81 20.45
CA TRP A 270 18.86 20.54 21.72
C TRP A 270 20.34 20.34 21.42
N ARG A 271 21.22 20.89 22.27
CA ARG A 271 22.66 20.69 22.21
C ARG A 271 23.16 19.94 23.43
N SER A 272 24.02 18.94 23.22
CA SER A 272 24.89 18.35 24.22
C SER A 272 26.32 18.73 23.88
N THR A 273 27.17 18.89 24.91
CA THR A 273 28.63 19.10 24.81
C THR A 273 29.43 18.05 25.60
N ASN A 274 28.74 16.99 26.05
CA ASN A 274 29.32 15.92 26.86
C ASN A 274 28.89 14.53 26.37
N GLY A 275 28.79 14.36 25.03
CA GLY A 275 28.52 13.06 24.44
C GLY A 275 27.07 12.57 24.64
N GLY A 276 26.14 13.46 24.95
CA GLY A 276 24.74 13.13 25.14
C GLY A 276 24.34 12.84 26.59
N ASP A 277 25.23 13.11 27.60
CA ASP A 277 24.85 12.93 29.00
C ASP A 277 23.83 13.97 29.46
N THR A 278 23.97 15.21 29.00
CA THR A 278 23.02 16.28 29.28
C THR A 278 22.72 17.12 28.05
N TRP A 279 21.52 17.72 28.03
CA TRP A 279 21.01 18.44 26.88
C TRP A 279 20.46 19.82 27.29
N THR A 280 20.75 20.81 26.47
CA THR A 280 20.23 22.18 26.62
C THR A 280 19.40 22.55 25.39
N LYS A 281 18.15 22.96 25.58
CA LYS A 281 17.30 23.46 24.47
C LYS A 281 17.82 24.83 24.01
N LEU A 282 18.07 24.97 22.73
CA LEU A 282 18.55 26.24 22.12
C LEU A 282 17.35 27.16 21.85
N SER A 283 17.56 28.47 22.04
CA SER A 283 16.49 29.47 21.85
C SER A 283 16.97 30.79 21.30
N ALA A 284 18.24 31.15 21.45
CA ALA A 284 18.74 32.48 21.07
C ALA A 284 18.68 32.70 19.53
N GLY A 285 17.75 33.51 19.07
CA GLY A 285 17.49 33.79 17.64
C GLY A 285 16.66 32.73 16.92
N LEU A 286 16.17 31.69 17.61
CA LEU A 286 15.25 30.68 17.07
C LEU A 286 13.78 30.99 17.41
N PRO A 287 12.82 30.50 16.61
CA PRO A 287 11.39 30.68 16.89
C PRO A 287 10.99 30.02 18.21
N ALA A 288 10.14 30.68 18.98
CA ALA A 288 9.69 30.23 20.30
C ALA A 288 8.31 29.53 20.30
N SER A 289 7.52 29.71 19.25
CA SER A 289 6.13 29.19 19.16
C SER A 289 5.75 28.84 17.74
N ASN A 290 4.62 28.15 17.59
CA ASN A 290 4.12 27.63 16.33
C ASN A 290 5.21 26.82 15.63
N LEU A 291 5.68 25.76 16.30
CA LEU A 291 6.80 24.94 15.87
C LEU A 291 6.30 23.62 15.32
N GLY A 292 6.63 23.32 14.10
CA GLY A 292 6.43 22.05 13.43
C GLY A 292 7.72 21.21 13.39
N ARG A 293 7.92 20.54 12.26
CA ARG A 293 9.13 19.78 11.96
C ARG A 293 10.33 20.72 11.78
N ILE A 294 11.49 20.23 12.21
CA ILE A 294 12.76 20.93 12.06
C ILE A 294 13.78 19.94 11.47
N GLY A 295 14.59 20.38 10.54
CA GLY A 295 15.80 19.70 10.07
C GLY A 295 17.04 20.45 10.52
N ILE A 296 18.15 19.75 10.73
CA ILE A 296 19.43 20.35 11.14
C ILE A 296 20.59 19.77 10.32
N THR A 297 21.58 20.61 10.04
CA THR A 297 22.85 20.20 9.44
C THR A 297 24.01 21.01 10.00
N ILE A 298 25.19 20.39 10.11
CA ILE A 298 26.44 21.02 10.51
C ILE A 298 27.42 20.95 9.34
N SER A 299 28.15 22.04 9.08
CA SER A 299 29.16 22.06 8.03
C SER A 299 30.40 21.25 8.41
N PRO A 300 30.75 20.20 7.65
CA PRO A 300 31.99 19.44 7.92
C PRO A 300 33.26 20.29 7.76
N SER A 301 33.28 21.21 6.79
CA SER A 301 34.44 22.07 6.51
C SER A 301 34.56 23.25 7.47
N ASN A 302 33.45 23.69 8.10
CA ASN A 302 33.45 24.72 9.14
C ASN A 302 32.40 24.41 10.20
N PRO A 303 32.71 23.55 11.19
CA PRO A 303 31.72 23.07 12.16
C PRO A 303 31.15 24.11 13.12
N ASN A 304 31.66 25.36 13.11
CA ASN A 304 30.99 26.49 13.77
C ASN A 304 29.68 26.87 13.10
N THR A 305 29.53 26.46 11.80
CA THR A 305 28.38 26.82 10.98
C THR A 305 27.36 25.70 10.98
N LEU A 306 26.14 26.03 11.39
CA LEU A 306 24.98 25.15 11.36
C LEU A 306 23.84 25.85 10.61
N TYR A 307 22.98 25.01 10.04
CA TYR A 307 21.73 25.44 9.44
C TYR A 307 20.56 24.62 9.97
N ALA A 308 19.40 25.29 10.11
CA ALA A 308 18.17 24.63 10.50
C ALA A 308 17.00 25.10 9.62
N LEU A 309 16.20 24.15 9.14
CA LEU A 309 14.99 24.38 8.37
C LEU A 309 13.79 24.17 9.28
N TYR A 310 12.88 25.13 9.36
CA TYR A 310 11.70 25.07 10.20
C TYR A 310 10.42 25.08 9.38
N ALA A 311 9.52 24.16 9.70
CA ALA A 311 8.10 24.23 9.39
C ALA A 311 7.32 24.76 10.61
N ASP A 312 6.14 25.32 10.39
CA ASP A 312 5.19 25.61 11.45
C ASP A 312 4.35 24.36 11.78
N GLU A 313 3.49 24.46 12.78
CA GLU A 313 2.67 23.33 13.23
C GLU A 313 1.54 22.94 12.29
N THR A 314 1.32 23.71 11.22
CA THR A 314 0.40 23.39 10.12
C THR A 314 1.14 22.86 8.89
N GLY A 315 2.48 22.79 8.94
CA GLY A 315 3.34 22.32 7.87
C GLY A 315 3.74 23.37 6.84
N ASN A 316 3.46 24.63 7.08
CA ASN A 316 3.96 25.69 6.19
C ASN A 316 5.42 26.01 6.50
N PHE A 317 6.13 26.51 5.48
CA PHE A 317 7.51 27.01 5.65
C PHE A 317 7.56 28.13 6.67
N LYS A 318 8.44 28.00 7.66
CA LYS A 318 8.64 29.00 8.71
C LYS A 318 9.95 29.77 8.56
N GLY A 319 10.95 29.16 7.96
CA GLY A 319 12.23 29.82 7.68
C GLY A 319 13.45 28.90 7.79
N VAL A 320 14.56 29.40 7.26
CA VAL A 320 15.89 28.84 7.43
C VAL A 320 16.66 29.71 8.41
N TYR A 321 17.39 29.08 9.31
CA TYR A 321 18.21 29.73 10.35
C TYR A 321 19.65 29.26 10.26
N LYS A 322 20.61 30.22 10.41
CA LYS A 322 22.04 29.97 10.40
C LYS A 322 22.67 30.36 11.72
N SER A 323 23.53 29.52 12.25
CA SER A 323 24.47 29.82 13.33
C SER A 323 25.90 29.77 12.81
N ILE A 324 26.81 30.62 13.34
CA ILE A 324 28.23 30.61 13.01
C ILE A 324 29.08 30.46 14.26
N ASN A 325 28.47 30.07 15.38
CA ASN A 325 29.09 29.97 16.69
C ASN A 325 28.60 28.74 17.45
N HIS A 326 28.62 27.57 16.82
CA HIS A 326 28.24 26.28 17.39
C HIS A 326 26.80 26.24 17.96
N GLY A 327 25.87 27.05 17.38
CA GLY A 327 24.49 27.11 17.84
C GLY A 327 24.23 27.99 19.05
N ASP A 328 25.18 28.80 19.50
CA ASP A 328 24.95 29.73 20.61
C ASP A 328 23.96 30.82 20.27
N THR A 329 24.01 31.31 19.04
CA THR A 329 23.02 32.25 18.48
C THR A 329 22.70 31.92 17.04
N TRP A 330 21.47 32.23 16.66
CA TRP A 330 20.93 31.97 15.33
C TRP A 330 20.39 33.25 14.69
N THR A 331 20.53 33.33 13.38
CA THR A 331 19.95 34.39 12.57
C THR A 331 19.08 33.81 11.47
N THR A 332 17.94 34.45 11.21
CA THR A 332 17.07 34.06 10.09
C THR A 332 17.75 34.39 8.75
N ILE A 333 17.68 33.45 7.82
CA ILE A 333 18.11 33.66 6.44
C ILE A 333 16.85 33.84 5.57
N PRO A 334 16.80 34.86 4.67
CA PRO A 334 15.67 35.02 3.79
C PRO A 334 15.65 33.94 2.69
N GLY A 335 14.45 33.47 2.31
CA GLY A 335 14.27 32.45 1.29
C GLY A 335 14.55 31.03 1.77
N GLY A 336 14.78 30.10 0.85
CA GLY A 336 15.03 28.70 1.15
C GLY A 336 13.76 27.87 1.40
N ASP A 337 12.60 28.38 0.97
CA ASP A 337 11.34 27.60 0.98
C ASP A 337 11.40 26.51 -0.09
N PRO A 338 11.37 25.21 0.30
CA PRO A 338 11.37 24.10 -0.64
C PRO A 338 9.95 23.70 -1.09
N GLY A 339 9.06 24.68 -1.24
CA GLY A 339 7.70 24.42 -1.69
C GLY A 339 6.80 23.79 -0.63
N TYR A 340 6.71 24.38 0.58
CA TYR A 340 5.90 23.84 1.68
C TYR A 340 4.50 24.48 1.79
N PRO A 341 3.57 24.24 0.87
CA PRO A 341 2.20 24.68 1.08
C PRO A 341 1.46 23.69 2.01
N GLY A 342 1.79 23.72 3.32
CA GLY A 342 1.17 22.83 4.30
C GLY A 342 1.78 21.41 4.40
N PHE A 343 2.89 21.10 3.71
CA PHE A 343 3.52 19.76 3.72
C PHE A 343 4.87 19.69 4.44
N GLY A 344 5.31 20.73 5.12
CA GLY A 344 6.57 20.72 5.86
C GLY A 344 6.68 19.70 6.99
N TRP A 345 5.58 19.04 7.34
CA TRP A 345 5.56 17.89 8.25
C TRP A 345 5.98 16.58 7.54
N TRP A 346 5.86 16.52 6.22
CA TRP A 346 6.30 15.37 5.41
C TRP A 346 7.80 15.44 5.11
N PHE A 347 8.26 16.64 4.82
CA PHE A 347 9.64 16.95 4.49
C PHE A 347 10.36 17.61 5.67
N GLY A 348 11.56 18.06 5.52
CA GLY A 348 12.28 18.80 6.54
C GLY A 348 13.76 18.47 6.56
N GLN A 349 14.26 18.05 5.41
CA GLN A 349 15.69 17.80 5.25
C GLN A 349 16.40 19.09 4.84
N ILE A 350 17.55 19.34 5.47
CA ILE A 350 18.51 20.38 5.07
C ILE A 350 19.89 19.78 5.04
N ARG A 351 20.66 20.06 4.01
CA ARG A 351 22.01 19.53 3.85
C ARG A 351 22.96 20.65 3.46
N VAL A 352 24.18 20.63 4.01
CA VAL A 352 25.26 21.53 3.65
C VAL A 352 26.31 20.75 2.87
N HIS A 353 26.86 21.40 1.84
CA HIS A 353 27.93 20.83 1.04
C HIS A 353 29.18 20.55 1.90
N PRO A 354 29.79 19.34 1.81
CA PRO A 354 30.85 18.93 2.72
C PRO A 354 32.09 19.87 2.73
N ASN A 355 32.41 20.45 1.58
CA ASN A 355 33.61 21.28 1.40
C ASN A 355 33.30 22.80 1.33
N ASN A 356 32.00 23.21 1.32
CA ASN A 356 31.61 24.61 1.23
C ASN A 356 30.50 24.93 2.26
N PRO A 357 30.81 25.67 3.35
CA PRO A 357 29.83 25.96 4.38
C PRO A 357 28.70 26.90 3.93
N ASP A 358 28.84 27.58 2.80
CA ASP A 358 27.87 28.51 2.27
C ASP A 358 27.00 27.92 1.14
N GLU A 359 27.21 26.65 0.79
CA GLU A 359 26.37 25.90 -0.12
C GLU A 359 25.46 24.97 0.64
N VAL A 360 24.16 25.24 0.55
CA VAL A 360 23.12 24.59 1.36
C VAL A 360 21.93 24.22 0.50
N PHE A 361 21.34 23.08 0.81
CA PHE A 361 20.16 22.52 0.13
C PHE A 361 19.02 22.34 1.14
N THR A 362 17.82 22.78 0.79
CA THR A 362 16.59 22.46 1.49
C THR A 362 15.72 21.58 0.59
N LEU A 363 15.15 20.52 1.17
CA LEU A 363 14.41 19.48 0.47
C LEU A 363 12.95 19.50 0.90
N GLY A 364 12.07 19.44 -0.07
CA GLY A 364 10.62 19.48 0.10
C GLY A 364 9.90 18.96 -1.12
N LEU A 365 8.79 19.56 -1.50
CA LEU A 365 8.17 19.36 -2.82
C LEU A 365 9.16 19.73 -3.92
N ASP A 366 9.82 20.88 -3.71
CA ASP A 366 10.91 21.37 -4.54
C ASP A 366 12.25 21.16 -3.83
N TRP A 367 13.31 21.27 -4.57
CA TRP A 367 14.67 21.22 -4.06
C TRP A 367 15.35 22.55 -4.38
N VAL A 368 15.66 23.34 -3.34
CA VAL A 368 16.30 24.63 -3.50
C VAL A 368 17.69 24.67 -2.91
N LYS A 369 18.58 25.39 -3.57
CA LYS A 369 20.01 25.49 -3.28
C LYS A 369 20.43 26.95 -3.13
N THR A 370 21.32 27.21 -2.19
CA THR A 370 22.10 28.47 -2.14
C THR A 370 23.60 28.13 -2.23
N THR A 371 24.39 29.04 -2.81
CA THR A 371 25.86 28.92 -2.87
C THR A 371 26.58 30.08 -2.16
N ASN A 372 25.80 30.96 -1.49
CA ASN A 372 26.31 32.16 -0.82
C ASN A 372 25.76 32.34 0.60
N GLY A 373 25.54 31.24 1.28
CA GLY A 373 25.10 31.20 2.68
C GLY A 373 23.69 31.70 2.90
N GLY A 374 22.81 31.58 1.88
CA GLY A 374 21.41 31.92 1.96
C GLY A 374 21.03 33.33 1.51
N GLN A 375 21.94 34.09 0.86
CA GLN A 375 21.60 35.40 0.31
C GLN A 375 20.74 35.29 -0.95
N LEU A 376 20.92 34.20 -1.74
CA LEU A 376 20.15 33.90 -2.92
C LEU A 376 19.93 32.41 -3.01
N TRP A 377 18.72 32.01 -3.39
CA TRP A 377 18.30 30.63 -3.53
C TRP A 377 17.82 30.36 -4.95
N PHE A 378 18.08 29.15 -5.44
CA PHE A 378 17.71 28.65 -6.75
C PHE A 378 16.95 27.34 -6.63
N ASP A 379 15.90 27.17 -7.39
CA ASP A 379 15.28 25.88 -7.61
C ASP A 379 16.22 25.03 -8.49
N VAL A 380 16.54 23.81 -8.04
CA VAL A 380 17.42 22.86 -8.72
C VAL A 380 16.71 21.53 -9.04
N SER A 381 15.38 21.50 -8.93
CA SER A 381 14.52 20.33 -9.13
C SER A 381 13.86 20.16 -10.51
N PRO A 382 14.09 20.99 -11.56
CA PRO A 382 13.12 21.19 -12.65
C PRO A 382 12.82 19.99 -13.54
N TYR A 383 13.47 18.85 -13.39
CA TYR A 383 13.26 17.66 -14.24
C TYR A 383 13.24 16.33 -13.45
N LEU A 384 13.23 16.39 -12.13
CA LEU A 384 13.18 15.23 -11.28
C LEU A 384 11.76 15.05 -10.71
N HIS A 385 11.47 13.86 -10.22
CA HIS A 385 10.25 13.65 -9.45
C HIS A 385 10.26 14.54 -8.21
N ALA A 386 9.14 15.12 -7.84
CA ALA A 386 8.98 15.93 -6.63
C ALA A 386 9.19 15.09 -5.35
N ASP A 387 9.02 15.73 -4.20
CA ASP A 387 8.96 15.09 -2.88
C ASP A 387 10.30 14.52 -2.40
N TYR A 388 11.28 15.42 -2.19
CA TYR A 388 12.64 15.05 -1.81
C TYR A 388 12.77 14.74 -0.33
N HIS A 389 13.30 13.55 0.00
CA HIS A 389 13.50 13.07 1.35
C HIS A 389 14.97 12.84 1.73
N ALA A 390 15.84 12.59 0.75
CA ALA A 390 17.24 12.28 1.00
C ALA A 390 18.16 12.96 0.00
N LEU A 391 19.33 13.38 0.50
CA LEU A 391 20.44 13.87 -0.30
C LEU A 391 21.76 13.47 0.36
N TYR A 392 22.62 12.78 -0.36
CA TYR A 392 23.99 12.51 -0.01
C TYR A 392 24.93 13.19 -1.01
N ILE A 393 25.90 13.96 -0.49
CA ILE A 393 26.96 14.58 -1.28
C ILE A 393 28.26 13.91 -0.84
N HIS A 394 28.96 13.28 -1.77
CA HIS A 394 30.12 12.48 -1.42
C HIS A 394 31.30 13.40 -0.99
N PRO A 395 31.85 13.25 0.23
CA PRO A 395 32.79 14.24 0.76
C PRO A 395 34.16 14.24 0.05
N ALA A 396 34.61 13.13 -0.50
CA ALA A 396 35.86 13.04 -1.27
C ALA A 396 35.66 13.42 -2.75
N ASN A 397 34.48 13.35 -3.28
CA ASN A 397 34.13 13.78 -4.64
C ASN A 397 32.72 14.41 -4.66
N PRO A 398 32.56 15.69 -4.31
CA PRO A 398 31.25 16.33 -4.22
C PRO A 398 30.49 16.45 -5.54
N ASP A 399 31.13 16.16 -6.67
CA ASP A 399 30.44 16.05 -7.95
C ASP A 399 29.52 14.81 -7.99
N PHE A 400 29.84 13.79 -7.18
CA PHE A 400 29.00 12.61 -7.02
C PHE A 400 27.97 12.87 -5.91
N GLN A 401 26.70 12.95 -6.32
CA GLN A 401 25.57 13.20 -5.44
C GLN A 401 24.47 12.17 -5.67
N VAL A 402 23.77 11.79 -4.59
CA VAL A 402 22.66 10.84 -4.61
C VAL A 402 21.46 11.50 -3.97
N ALA A 403 20.37 11.62 -4.72
CA ALA A 403 19.09 12.14 -4.23
C ALA A 403 18.04 11.05 -4.20
N GLY A 404 17.20 11.06 -3.15
CA GLY A 404 16.05 10.18 -2.97
C GLY A 404 14.76 10.98 -2.84
N ASN A 405 13.74 10.57 -3.59
CA ASN A 405 12.41 11.17 -3.59
C ASN A 405 11.31 10.11 -3.74
N ASP A 406 10.05 10.51 -3.94
CA ASP A 406 8.93 9.57 -4.11
C ASP A 406 8.92 8.85 -5.48
N GLY A 407 9.76 9.28 -6.42
CA GLY A 407 10.03 8.61 -7.69
C GLY A 407 11.26 7.67 -7.68
N GLY A 408 12.04 7.65 -6.58
CA GLY A 408 13.21 6.76 -6.45
C GLY A 408 14.54 7.47 -6.27
N ILE A 409 15.61 6.87 -6.80
CA ILE A 409 16.99 7.35 -6.71
C ILE A 409 17.41 8.07 -7.99
N TYR A 410 18.05 9.20 -7.80
CA TYR A 410 18.72 9.98 -8.84
C TYR A 410 20.17 10.20 -8.46
N ILE A 411 21.08 10.04 -9.42
CA ILE A 411 22.52 10.20 -9.22
C ILE A 411 23.03 11.29 -10.17
N SER A 412 23.82 12.19 -9.62
CA SER A 412 24.62 13.16 -10.36
C SER A 412 26.10 12.82 -10.23
N GLU A 413 26.86 12.99 -11.31
CA GLU A 413 28.31 12.84 -11.37
C GLU A 413 29.01 14.19 -11.68
N ASN A 414 28.26 15.29 -11.67
CA ASN A 414 28.74 16.62 -12.04
C ASN A 414 28.21 17.74 -11.12
N GLY A 415 28.10 17.46 -9.82
CA GLY A 415 27.76 18.46 -8.80
C GLY A 415 26.29 18.90 -8.82
N GLY A 416 25.42 18.09 -9.41
CA GLY A 416 23.99 18.38 -9.50
C GLY A 416 23.57 19.12 -10.77
N ASP A 417 24.47 19.32 -11.75
CA ASP A 417 24.12 19.94 -13.02
C ASP A 417 23.19 19.07 -13.88
N THR A 418 23.42 17.75 -13.83
CA THR A 418 22.53 16.75 -14.46
C THR A 418 22.35 15.56 -13.53
N TRP A 419 21.19 14.91 -13.67
CA TRP A 419 20.80 13.77 -12.85
C TRP A 419 20.36 12.62 -13.73
N GLU A 420 20.71 11.41 -13.35
CA GLU A 420 20.25 10.19 -13.97
C GLU A 420 19.37 9.39 -13.00
N HIS A 421 18.18 9.01 -13.44
CA HIS A 421 17.32 8.11 -12.69
C HIS A 421 17.91 6.70 -12.65
N ARG A 422 18.06 6.13 -11.46
CA ARG A 422 18.63 4.79 -11.22
C ARG A 422 17.57 3.90 -10.54
N PRO A 423 16.52 3.50 -11.26
CA PRO A 423 15.35 2.86 -10.68
C PRO A 423 15.60 1.41 -10.26
N PHE A 424 14.77 0.94 -9.32
CA PHE A 424 14.66 -0.46 -8.89
C PHE A 424 13.23 -0.74 -8.39
N PRO A 425 12.81 -2.03 -8.26
CA PRO A 425 11.41 -2.40 -8.13
C PRO A 425 10.88 -2.19 -6.70
N ILE A 426 10.56 -0.95 -6.35
CA ILE A 426 9.91 -0.56 -5.09
C ILE A 426 8.63 0.25 -5.32
N THR A 427 8.01 0.13 -6.48
CA THR A 427 6.75 0.80 -6.79
C THR A 427 5.68 0.42 -5.76
N GLN A 428 4.92 1.43 -5.32
CA GLN A 428 3.86 1.30 -4.32
C GLN A 428 2.52 1.22 -5.04
N PHE A 429 2.15 0.02 -5.51
CA PHE A 429 0.88 -0.18 -6.21
C PHE A 429 -0.32 -0.20 -5.26
N TYR A 430 -1.43 0.41 -5.70
CA TYR A 430 -2.74 0.30 -5.08
C TYR A 430 -3.58 -0.80 -5.72
N THR A 431 -3.48 -0.99 -7.05
CA THR A 431 -4.29 -1.92 -7.81
C THR A 431 -3.49 -2.61 -8.90
N SER A 432 -4.02 -3.71 -9.40
CA SER A 432 -3.53 -4.46 -10.54
C SER A 432 -4.63 -4.74 -11.55
N GLU A 433 -4.27 -4.97 -12.83
CA GLU A 433 -5.17 -5.44 -13.88
C GLU A 433 -4.37 -6.26 -14.89
N ILE A 434 -5.02 -7.22 -15.53
CA ILE A 434 -4.46 -8.07 -16.59
C ILE A 434 -5.33 -7.94 -17.85
N ASP A 435 -4.72 -7.59 -18.97
CA ASP A 435 -5.42 -7.56 -20.27
C ASP A 435 -5.98 -8.94 -20.61
N PHE A 436 -7.29 -9.04 -20.77
CA PHE A 436 -7.95 -10.32 -21.05
C PHE A 436 -7.54 -10.93 -22.41
N GLN A 437 -7.25 -10.10 -23.41
CA GLN A 437 -6.81 -10.56 -24.73
C GLN A 437 -5.30 -10.87 -24.78
N ASN A 438 -4.51 -10.14 -23.97
CA ASN A 438 -3.06 -10.28 -23.90
C ASN A 438 -2.60 -10.48 -22.44
N PRO A 439 -2.70 -11.69 -21.89
CA PRO A 439 -2.49 -11.95 -20.47
C PRO A 439 -1.05 -11.73 -19.97
N THR A 440 -0.15 -11.36 -20.88
CA THR A 440 1.20 -10.89 -20.51
C THR A 440 1.24 -9.38 -20.24
N HIS A 441 0.18 -8.65 -20.59
CA HIS A 441 0.08 -7.21 -20.33
C HIS A 441 -0.55 -6.95 -18.97
N PHE A 442 0.22 -6.37 -18.06
CA PHE A 442 -0.19 -5.98 -16.73
C PHE A 442 -0.35 -4.47 -16.66
N TYR A 443 -1.28 -4.03 -15.84
CA TYR A 443 -1.56 -2.63 -15.55
C TYR A 443 -1.63 -2.44 -14.05
N GLY A 444 -1.34 -1.24 -13.56
CA GLY A 444 -1.51 -0.91 -12.15
C GLY A 444 -1.39 0.57 -11.87
N GLY A 445 -2.18 1.03 -10.91
CA GLY A 445 -2.11 2.36 -10.37
C GLY A 445 -1.20 2.41 -9.15
N ALA A 446 -0.31 3.40 -9.08
CA ALA A 446 0.73 3.52 -8.06
C ALA A 446 0.68 4.87 -7.37
N GLN A 447 1.02 4.89 -6.08
CA GLN A 447 1.17 6.12 -5.31
C GLN A 447 2.21 7.03 -5.95
N ASP A 448 1.91 8.32 -6.07
CA ASP A 448 2.75 9.42 -6.55
C ASP A 448 3.32 9.23 -7.97
N ASN A 449 3.19 8.05 -8.54
CA ASN A 449 3.81 7.65 -9.80
C ASN A 449 2.82 7.39 -10.95
N GLY A 450 1.52 7.57 -10.74
CA GLY A 450 0.50 7.42 -11.76
C GLY A 450 0.15 5.98 -12.10
N THR A 451 -0.45 5.78 -13.28
CA THR A 451 -0.87 4.47 -13.79
C THR A 451 0.09 3.98 -14.87
N TRP A 452 0.50 2.73 -14.76
CA TRP A 452 1.48 2.09 -15.61
C TRP A 452 0.94 0.83 -16.27
N ARG A 453 1.48 0.49 -17.45
CA ARG A 453 1.22 -0.78 -18.12
C ARG A 453 2.50 -1.37 -18.71
N THR A 454 2.59 -2.69 -18.82
CA THR A 454 3.55 -3.36 -19.69
C THR A 454 2.89 -3.73 -21.01
N ILE A 455 3.62 -3.56 -22.10
CA ILE A 455 3.19 -3.94 -23.46
C ILE A 455 3.95 -5.14 -24.01
N THR A 456 4.94 -5.64 -23.28
CA THR A 456 5.77 -6.78 -23.68
C THR A 456 5.69 -7.93 -22.68
N GLY A 457 5.08 -7.72 -21.52
CA GLY A 457 5.06 -8.69 -20.44
C GLY A 457 6.39 -8.83 -19.69
N THR A 458 7.40 -7.98 -20.01
CA THR A 458 8.70 -8.00 -19.32
C THR A 458 8.76 -6.98 -18.19
N PRO A 459 9.42 -7.29 -17.09
CA PRO A 459 9.46 -6.41 -15.92
C PRO A 459 10.09 -5.03 -16.15
N ASP A 460 10.94 -4.88 -17.16
CA ASP A 460 11.69 -3.68 -17.48
C ASP A 460 11.02 -2.76 -18.50
N ASN A 461 9.96 -3.23 -19.15
CA ASN A 461 9.27 -2.48 -20.21
C ASN A 461 7.86 -2.09 -19.82
N TRP A 462 7.75 -1.02 -19.04
CA TRP A 462 6.49 -0.43 -18.63
C TRP A 462 6.37 1.00 -19.13
N GLN A 463 5.15 1.41 -19.45
CA GLN A 463 4.79 2.73 -19.97
C GLN A 463 3.74 3.38 -19.06
N GLN A 464 3.95 4.64 -18.72
CA GLN A 464 2.96 5.45 -18.01
C GLN A 464 1.78 5.79 -18.91
N ILE A 465 0.57 5.62 -18.40
CA ILE A 465 -0.69 5.91 -19.12
C ILE A 465 -1.63 6.84 -18.35
N GLY A 466 -1.33 7.16 -17.09
CA GLY A 466 -2.08 8.10 -16.25
C GLY A 466 -1.13 8.80 -15.28
N GLY A 467 -1.52 9.96 -14.78
CA GLY A 467 -0.77 10.75 -13.81
C GLY A 467 -1.45 10.80 -12.43
N GLY A 468 -0.88 11.57 -11.49
CA GLY A 468 -1.31 11.67 -10.10
C GLY A 468 -1.00 10.41 -9.31
N ASP A 469 -1.76 10.11 -8.24
CA ASP A 469 -1.85 8.76 -7.73
C ASP A 469 -2.71 7.95 -8.69
N GLY A 470 -2.17 6.87 -9.23
CA GLY A 470 -2.94 5.94 -10.03
C GLY A 470 -3.70 4.96 -9.14
N PHE A 471 -4.92 4.61 -9.57
CA PHE A 471 -5.77 3.64 -8.87
C PHE A 471 -6.31 2.57 -9.81
N VAL A 472 -7.61 2.28 -9.74
CA VAL A 472 -8.23 1.26 -10.56
C VAL A 472 -7.92 1.50 -12.04
N THR A 473 -7.58 0.43 -12.73
CA THR A 473 -7.43 0.40 -14.18
C THR A 473 -8.31 -0.73 -14.70
N LEU A 474 -9.07 -0.48 -15.76
CA LEU A 474 -9.81 -1.51 -16.46
C LEU A 474 -9.45 -1.51 -17.94
N VAL A 475 -9.29 -2.69 -18.50
CA VAL A 475 -9.08 -2.90 -19.92
C VAL A 475 -10.28 -3.67 -20.46
N HIS A 476 -10.93 -3.13 -21.50
CA HIS A 476 -12.12 -3.75 -22.05
C HIS A 476 -11.79 -5.14 -22.65
N PRO A 477 -12.44 -6.23 -22.22
CA PRO A 477 -12.02 -7.60 -22.53
C PRO A 477 -12.22 -7.99 -24.01
N GLN A 478 -13.02 -7.23 -24.77
CA GLN A 478 -13.25 -7.46 -26.21
C GLN A 478 -12.58 -6.41 -27.09
N ASP A 479 -12.16 -5.27 -26.53
CA ASP A 479 -11.44 -4.20 -27.23
C ASP A 479 -10.39 -3.58 -26.30
N ASN A 480 -9.19 -4.14 -26.26
CA ASN A 480 -8.12 -3.67 -25.36
C ASN A 480 -7.52 -2.30 -25.74
N SER A 481 -8.04 -1.63 -26.76
CA SER A 481 -7.78 -0.21 -27.00
C SER A 481 -8.58 0.71 -26.08
N LEU A 482 -9.70 0.21 -25.52
CA LEU A 482 -10.49 0.88 -24.51
C LEU A 482 -9.91 0.61 -23.12
N ILE A 483 -9.23 1.61 -22.59
CA ILE A 483 -8.60 1.58 -21.27
C ILE A 483 -9.19 2.70 -20.44
N PHE A 484 -9.52 2.39 -19.20
CA PHE A 484 -10.02 3.32 -18.22
C PHE A 484 -9.04 3.39 -17.05
N VAL A 485 -8.68 4.59 -16.65
CA VAL A 485 -7.75 4.85 -15.55
C VAL A 485 -8.35 5.83 -14.57
N GLU A 486 -7.90 5.81 -13.34
CA GLU A 486 -8.34 6.71 -12.30
C GLU A 486 -7.15 7.37 -11.62
N SER A 487 -7.33 8.64 -11.26
CA SER A 487 -6.58 9.33 -10.23
C SER A 487 -7.52 9.68 -9.06
N GLN A 488 -7.00 10.34 -8.04
CA GLN A 488 -7.69 10.62 -6.78
C GLN A 488 -9.14 11.14 -6.94
N TYR A 489 -10.06 10.64 -6.10
CA TYR A 489 -11.43 11.15 -5.95
C TYR A 489 -12.24 11.17 -7.24
N GLY A 490 -12.24 10.10 -7.98
CA GLY A 490 -13.01 9.98 -9.21
C GLY A 490 -12.41 10.74 -10.38
N GLY A 491 -11.10 10.97 -10.36
CA GLY A 491 -10.34 11.44 -11.52
C GLY A 491 -10.29 10.41 -12.65
N PHE A 492 -11.45 9.81 -12.94
CA PHE A 492 -11.64 8.76 -13.94
C PHE A 492 -11.58 9.32 -15.36
N SER A 493 -10.88 8.64 -16.24
CA SER A 493 -10.82 8.94 -17.67
C SER A 493 -10.70 7.67 -18.51
N GLY A 494 -11.31 7.68 -19.69
CA GLY A 494 -11.21 6.61 -20.68
C GLY A 494 -10.50 7.06 -21.96
N THR A 495 -9.85 6.12 -22.65
CA THR A 495 -9.25 6.38 -23.98
C THR A 495 -10.28 6.84 -25.02
N ASN A 496 -11.57 6.58 -24.79
CA ASN A 496 -12.69 7.06 -25.61
C ASN A 496 -13.21 8.47 -25.23
N GLY A 497 -12.56 9.14 -24.28
CA GLY A 497 -12.98 10.45 -23.76
C GLY A 497 -14.02 10.40 -22.62
N ALA A 498 -14.25 9.21 -22.05
CA ALA A 498 -15.13 9.03 -20.91
C ALA A 498 -14.61 9.75 -19.66
N ASN A 499 -15.53 10.23 -18.81
CA ASN A 499 -15.24 10.87 -17.53
C ASN A 499 -16.24 10.41 -16.47
N ALA A 500 -15.89 10.51 -15.19
CA ALA A 500 -16.82 10.24 -14.10
C ALA A 500 -18.00 11.24 -14.07
N PRO A 501 -19.15 10.86 -13.50
CA PRO A 501 -20.25 11.79 -13.21
C PRO A 501 -19.76 12.95 -12.33
N SER A 502 -20.12 14.17 -12.68
CA SER A 502 -19.74 15.35 -11.91
C SER A 502 -20.55 15.51 -10.61
N SER A 503 -20.03 16.25 -9.66
CA SER A 503 -20.72 16.68 -8.43
C SER A 503 -21.17 15.55 -7.49
N SER A 504 -20.37 14.48 -7.40
CA SER A 504 -20.60 13.38 -6.48
C SER A 504 -19.43 13.23 -5.47
N ARG A 505 -19.70 12.52 -4.38
CA ARG A 505 -18.75 12.27 -3.30
C ARG A 505 -18.03 10.95 -3.55
N TYR A 506 -16.88 11.03 -4.21
CA TYR A 506 -16.04 9.89 -4.53
C TYR A 506 -15.11 9.52 -3.40
N ASN A 507 -14.79 8.24 -3.29
CA ASN A 507 -13.71 7.74 -2.44
C ASN A 507 -12.35 8.20 -3.01
N TRP A 508 -11.30 8.15 -2.20
CA TRP A 508 -9.92 8.36 -2.65
C TRP A 508 -9.55 7.40 -3.78
N ASN A 509 -9.82 6.12 -3.59
CA ASN A 509 -9.79 5.08 -4.60
C ASN A 509 -11.25 4.75 -4.96
N THR A 510 -11.71 5.19 -6.12
CA THR A 510 -13.09 5.09 -6.56
C THR A 510 -13.37 3.75 -7.22
N PRO A 511 -14.31 2.94 -6.73
CA PRO A 511 -14.62 1.68 -7.39
C PRO A 511 -15.40 1.89 -8.68
N TYR A 512 -14.91 1.30 -9.76
CA TYR A 512 -15.67 1.13 -10.99
C TYR A 512 -15.38 -0.24 -11.60
N ILE A 513 -16.40 -0.81 -12.26
CA ILE A 513 -16.37 -2.16 -12.81
C ILE A 513 -17.05 -2.20 -14.18
N MET A 514 -16.67 -3.17 -14.99
CA MET A 514 -17.45 -3.60 -16.16
C MET A 514 -18.42 -4.70 -15.76
N ASP A 515 -19.58 -4.75 -16.44
CA ASP A 515 -20.54 -5.83 -16.25
C ASP A 515 -19.98 -7.11 -16.85
N PRO A 516 -19.89 -8.23 -16.11
CA PRO A 516 -19.34 -9.48 -16.61
C PRO A 516 -20.17 -10.11 -17.72
N ASN A 517 -21.45 -9.73 -17.87
CA ASN A 517 -22.35 -10.24 -18.93
C ASN A 517 -22.29 -9.39 -20.21
N ASN A 518 -22.00 -8.09 -20.05
CA ASN A 518 -21.83 -7.15 -21.16
C ASN A 518 -20.84 -6.04 -20.79
N PRO A 519 -19.57 -6.13 -21.18
CA PRO A 519 -18.52 -5.19 -20.74
C PRO A 519 -18.71 -3.74 -21.22
N ASP A 520 -19.57 -3.48 -22.23
CA ASP A 520 -19.95 -2.11 -22.61
C ASP A 520 -20.76 -1.39 -21.52
N ILE A 521 -21.34 -2.17 -20.60
CA ILE A 521 -22.01 -1.65 -19.40
C ILE A 521 -20.99 -1.49 -18.29
N MET A 522 -20.97 -0.30 -17.70
CA MET A 522 -20.07 0.01 -16.60
C MET A 522 -20.83 0.59 -15.41
N TYR A 523 -20.28 0.35 -14.24
CA TYR A 523 -20.80 0.92 -12.98
C TYR A 523 -19.68 1.66 -12.27
N ILE A 524 -20.00 2.82 -11.67
CA ILE A 524 -19.07 3.59 -10.83
C ILE A 524 -19.76 3.95 -9.50
N GLY A 525 -19.02 3.82 -8.40
CA GLY A 525 -19.49 4.12 -7.05
C GLY A 525 -18.99 5.48 -6.57
N ALA A 526 -19.93 6.33 -6.13
CA ALA A 526 -19.67 7.54 -5.37
C ALA A 526 -20.37 7.42 -4.00
N GLU A 527 -21.22 8.37 -3.58
CA GLU A 527 -22.22 8.14 -2.52
C GLU A 527 -23.39 7.29 -3.03
N LYS A 528 -23.53 7.17 -4.35
CA LYS A 528 -24.52 6.39 -5.06
C LYS A 528 -23.89 5.65 -6.22
N VAL A 529 -24.59 4.65 -6.75
CA VAL A 529 -24.17 3.89 -7.92
C VAL A 529 -24.68 4.57 -9.18
N PHE A 530 -23.78 4.74 -10.14
CA PHE A 530 -24.11 5.15 -11.51
C PHE A 530 -23.86 4.00 -12.47
N LYS A 531 -24.70 3.90 -13.51
CA LYS A 531 -24.61 2.96 -14.62
C LYS A 531 -24.38 3.71 -15.91
N SER A 532 -23.47 3.19 -16.74
CA SER A 532 -23.31 3.54 -18.14
C SER A 532 -23.66 2.33 -19.02
N GLU A 533 -24.27 2.54 -20.18
CA GLU A 533 -24.58 1.51 -21.18
C GLU A 533 -23.79 1.70 -22.48
N ASN A 534 -22.75 2.53 -22.44
CA ASN A 534 -21.99 2.94 -23.61
C ASN A 534 -20.53 3.27 -23.28
N ASN A 535 -19.84 2.35 -22.60
CA ASN A 535 -18.41 2.49 -22.27
C ASN A 535 -18.09 3.80 -21.54
N ALA A 536 -18.87 4.12 -20.48
CA ALA A 536 -18.69 5.26 -19.61
C ALA A 536 -18.88 6.65 -20.26
N LEU A 537 -19.38 6.74 -21.48
CA LEU A 537 -19.61 8.03 -22.15
C LEU A 537 -20.77 8.81 -21.52
N ASN A 538 -21.78 8.12 -20.99
CA ASN A 538 -22.88 8.73 -20.25
C ASN A 538 -23.22 7.90 -19.03
N TRP A 539 -23.62 8.57 -17.96
CA TRP A 539 -23.95 7.96 -16.68
C TRP A 539 -25.35 8.30 -16.22
N THR A 540 -26.03 7.32 -15.65
CA THR A 540 -27.34 7.46 -15.01
C THR A 540 -27.27 6.93 -13.58
N ALA A 541 -27.71 7.70 -12.59
CA ALA A 541 -27.79 7.23 -11.22
C ALA A 541 -28.87 6.15 -11.09
N ILE A 542 -28.49 4.99 -10.56
CA ILE A 542 -29.37 3.84 -10.34
C ILE A 542 -29.57 3.53 -8.85
N SER A 543 -29.14 4.40 -7.96
CA SER A 543 -29.42 4.34 -6.53
C SER A 543 -29.60 5.73 -5.94
N THR A 544 -30.17 5.80 -4.75
CA THR A 544 -30.03 6.95 -3.84
C THR A 544 -28.67 6.90 -3.15
N ASP A 545 -28.38 7.82 -2.22
CA ASP A 545 -27.20 7.73 -1.33
C ASP A 545 -27.28 6.43 -0.51
N LEU A 546 -26.30 5.52 -0.72
CA LEU A 546 -26.20 4.23 -0.05
C LEU A 546 -25.36 4.28 1.23
N THR A 547 -24.85 5.45 1.57
CA THR A 547 -23.99 5.70 2.75
C THR A 547 -24.81 6.24 3.93
N ASN A 548 -24.16 6.48 5.05
CA ASN A 548 -24.77 7.19 6.17
C ASN A 548 -24.63 8.73 6.06
N GLY A 549 -24.36 9.23 4.87
CA GLY A 549 -24.11 10.63 4.55
C GLY A 549 -22.64 11.04 4.75
N ASN A 550 -22.34 12.29 4.45
CA ASN A 550 -20.99 12.83 4.62
C ASN A 550 -20.63 12.89 6.12
N GLN A 551 -19.77 12.00 6.57
CA GLN A 551 -19.30 11.90 7.94
C GLN A 551 -17.82 12.29 8.09
N GLY A 552 -17.27 13.01 7.12
CA GLY A 552 -15.86 13.43 7.13
C GLY A 552 -15.52 14.22 8.41
N GLN A 553 -14.46 13.78 9.10
CA GLN A 553 -13.87 14.47 10.25
C GLN A 553 -12.36 14.52 10.08
N ASN A 554 -11.76 15.66 10.44
CA ASN A 554 -10.30 15.83 10.41
C ASN A 554 -9.67 15.54 9.02
N GLY A 555 -10.36 15.91 7.92
CA GLY A 555 -9.87 15.75 6.55
C GLY A 555 -9.99 14.32 6.00
N VAL A 556 -10.61 13.39 6.70
CA VAL A 556 -10.97 12.07 6.17
C VAL A 556 -12.42 12.09 5.73
N ARG A 557 -12.67 11.79 4.46
CA ARG A 557 -14.03 11.71 3.90
C ARG A 557 -14.55 10.30 4.09
N TYR A 558 -15.58 10.16 4.91
CA TYR A 558 -16.43 8.97 4.98
C TYR A 558 -17.76 9.22 4.28
N GLY A 559 -18.42 8.15 3.90
CA GLY A 559 -19.71 8.17 3.24
C GLY A 559 -19.55 8.07 1.73
N SER A 560 -18.74 7.14 1.28
CA SER A 560 -18.58 6.78 -0.14
C SER A 560 -18.62 5.26 -0.33
N ILE A 561 -18.95 4.83 -1.54
CA ILE A 561 -18.85 3.44 -1.96
C ILE A 561 -17.39 3.10 -2.19
N THR A 562 -16.95 1.96 -1.67
CA THR A 562 -15.57 1.47 -1.75
C THR A 562 -15.41 0.27 -2.65
N THR A 563 -16.49 -0.42 -2.94
CA THR A 563 -16.47 -1.64 -3.75
C THR A 563 -17.82 -1.87 -4.43
N LEU A 564 -17.77 -2.39 -5.63
CA LEU A 564 -18.91 -2.82 -6.43
C LEU A 564 -18.67 -4.22 -6.96
N SER A 565 -19.72 -5.02 -7.13
CA SER A 565 -19.66 -6.30 -7.82
C SER A 565 -20.97 -6.59 -8.54
N ALA A 566 -20.87 -6.99 -9.80
CA ALA A 566 -22.01 -7.44 -10.61
C ALA A 566 -22.00 -8.97 -10.70
N SER A 567 -23.18 -9.59 -10.65
CA SER A 567 -23.30 -11.03 -10.79
C SER A 567 -23.01 -11.48 -12.23
N ALA A 568 -22.19 -12.51 -12.37
CA ALA A 568 -21.90 -13.13 -13.67
C ALA A 568 -23.05 -14.03 -14.20
N VAL A 569 -24.05 -14.35 -13.34
CA VAL A 569 -25.16 -15.23 -13.71
C VAL A 569 -26.51 -14.51 -13.84
N ASN A 570 -26.59 -13.27 -13.35
CA ASN A 570 -27.80 -12.44 -13.45
C ASN A 570 -27.44 -10.96 -13.50
N ASP A 571 -27.60 -10.33 -14.65
CA ASP A 571 -27.29 -8.91 -14.91
C ASP A 571 -28.14 -7.91 -14.12
N GLN A 572 -29.18 -8.40 -13.42
CA GLN A 572 -30.02 -7.57 -12.54
C GLN A 572 -29.47 -7.50 -11.10
N VAL A 573 -28.46 -8.35 -10.75
CA VAL A 573 -27.93 -8.42 -9.38
C VAL A 573 -26.62 -7.66 -9.29
N LEU A 574 -26.61 -6.62 -8.44
CA LEU A 574 -25.45 -5.80 -8.14
C LEU A 574 -25.29 -5.67 -6.63
N TRP A 575 -24.05 -5.64 -6.18
CA TRP A 575 -23.66 -5.44 -4.79
C TRP A 575 -22.81 -4.16 -4.64
N ALA A 576 -22.97 -3.48 -3.53
CA ALA A 576 -22.16 -2.32 -3.17
C ALA A 576 -21.75 -2.37 -1.70
N GLY A 577 -20.48 -2.07 -1.42
CA GLY A 577 -19.96 -1.89 -0.06
C GLY A 577 -19.47 -0.46 0.14
N THR A 578 -19.51 0.02 1.40
CA THR A 578 -19.17 1.41 1.73
C THR A 578 -18.10 1.50 2.81
N ASP A 579 -17.43 2.66 2.88
CA ASP A 579 -16.42 2.96 3.90
C ASP A 579 -17.00 3.10 5.32
N ASP A 580 -18.30 3.32 5.44
CA ASP A 580 -19.02 3.44 6.71
C ASP A 580 -19.77 2.15 7.10
N GLY A 581 -19.44 1.03 6.47
CA GLY A 581 -19.84 -0.32 6.87
C GLY A 581 -21.18 -0.78 6.37
N ASN A 582 -21.73 -0.20 5.29
CA ASN A 582 -22.96 -0.69 4.69
C ASN A 582 -22.65 -1.66 3.56
N VAL A 583 -23.47 -2.70 3.44
CA VAL A 583 -23.55 -3.59 2.28
C VAL A 583 -24.98 -3.53 1.74
N TRP A 584 -25.08 -3.34 0.44
CA TRP A 584 -26.34 -3.21 -0.29
C TRP A 584 -26.39 -4.18 -1.46
N VAL A 585 -27.58 -4.65 -1.80
CA VAL A 585 -27.83 -5.47 -2.97
C VAL A 585 -29.06 -4.98 -3.70
N THR A 586 -29.03 -5.00 -5.03
CA THR A 586 -30.20 -4.91 -5.90
C THR A 586 -30.37 -6.22 -6.68
N ALA A 587 -31.61 -6.58 -6.98
CA ALA A 587 -31.96 -7.74 -7.80
C ALA A 587 -32.84 -7.34 -9.01
N ASN A 588 -32.87 -6.05 -9.32
CA ASN A 588 -33.65 -5.50 -10.42
C ASN A 588 -32.93 -4.36 -11.16
N GLY A 589 -31.62 -4.51 -11.34
CA GLY A 589 -30.79 -3.58 -12.10
C GLY A 589 -30.70 -2.17 -11.52
N GLY A 590 -30.86 -2.01 -10.18
CA GLY A 590 -30.82 -0.72 -9.51
C GLY A 590 -32.19 -0.09 -9.27
N GLY A 591 -33.29 -0.71 -9.69
CA GLY A 591 -34.65 -0.21 -9.45
C GLY A 591 -35.01 -0.12 -7.97
N ALA A 592 -34.43 -1.00 -7.14
CA ALA A 592 -34.54 -0.95 -5.69
C ALA A 592 -33.25 -1.57 -5.07
N TRP A 593 -32.80 -0.97 -3.97
CA TRP A 593 -31.64 -1.44 -3.21
C TRP A 593 -32.05 -1.84 -1.79
N THR A 594 -31.57 -2.99 -1.35
CA THR A 594 -31.81 -3.52 0.00
C THR A 594 -30.51 -3.48 0.80
N LYS A 595 -30.54 -2.85 1.96
CA LYS A 595 -29.41 -2.87 2.90
C LYS A 595 -29.39 -4.22 3.62
N VAL A 596 -28.25 -4.92 3.55
CA VAL A 596 -28.08 -6.28 4.06
C VAL A 596 -26.96 -6.42 5.09
N SER A 597 -26.40 -5.31 5.56
CA SER A 597 -25.30 -5.28 6.54
C SER A 597 -25.73 -5.31 8.01
N ALA A 598 -27.00 -5.55 8.33
CA ALA A 598 -27.48 -5.47 9.73
C ALA A 598 -26.79 -6.48 10.67
N ALA A 599 -26.42 -7.64 10.16
CA ALA A 599 -25.71 -8.69 10.90
C ALA A 599 -24.19 -8.63 10.77
N LEU A 600 -23.64 -7.73 9.95
CA LEU A 600 -22.22 -7.53 9.78
C LEU A 600 -21.66 -6.56 10.81
N PRO A 601 -20.41 -6.72 11.23
CA PRO A 601 -19.74 -5.73 12.05
C PRO A 601 -19.64 -4.38 11.33
N LYS A 602 -19.73 -3.30 12.06
CA LYS A 602 -19.53 -1.96 11.49
C LYS A 602 -18.03 -1.73 11.23
N ARG A 603 -17.58 -2.13 10.06
CA ARG A 603 -16.21 -1.99 9.57
C ARG A 603 -16.25 -1.41 8.16
N TRP A 604 -15.13 -0.87 7.71
CA TRP A 604 -14.94 -0.50 6.31
C TRP A 604 -15.01 -1.75 5.42
N ILE A 605 -15.86 -1.72 4.41
CA ILE A 605 -15.98 -2.82 3.44
C ILE A 605 -14.89 -2.63 2.38
N THR A 606 -13.91 -3.52 2.34
CA THR A 606 -12.83 -3.45 1.35
C THR A 606 -13.21 -4.09 0.04
N ARG A 607 -13.88 -5.23 0.09
CA ARG A 607 -14.34 -5.91 -1.11
C ARG A 607 -15.71 -6.57 -0.88
N VAL A 608 -16.56 -6.48 -1.89
CA VAL A 608 -17.72 -7.37 -2.05
C VAL A 608 -17.52 -8.15 -3.35
N VAL A 609 -17.78 -9.45 -3.33
CA VAL A 609 -17.64 -10.35 -4.47
C VAL A 609 -18.93 -11.11 -4.65
N ALA A 610 -19.65 -10.86 -5.76
CA ALA A 610 -20.76 -11.71 -6.19
C ALA A 610 -20.20 -13.06 -6.66
N ASP A 611 -20.83 -14.14 -6.23
CA ASP A 611 -20.37 -15.49 -6.59
C ASP A 611 -20.45 -15.73 -8.11
N LEU A 612 -19.50 -16.47 -8.63
CA LEU A 612 -19.37 -16.72 -10.07
C LEU A 612 -20.45 -17.67 -10.62
N GLU A 613 -21.10 -18.48 -9.79
CA GLU A 613 -22.05 -19.51 -10.18
C GLU A 613 -23.45 -19.34 -9.56
N ASP A 614 -23.60 -18.54 -8.48
CA ASP A 614 -24.88 -18.35 -7.79
C ASP A 614 -25.20 -16.87 -7.52
N GLU A 615 -26.27 -16.38 -8.09
CA GLU A 615 -26.75 -14.98 -7.92
C GLU A 615 -27.12 -14.60 -6.49
N ASN A 616 -27.37 -15.59 -5.60
CA ASN A 616 -27.75 -15.36 -4.22
C ASN A 616 -26.57 -15.34 -3.26
N THR A 617 -25.41 -15.79 -3.74
CA THR A 617 -24.20 -15.91 -2.95
C THR A 617 -23.28 -14.71 -3.15
N ALA A 618 -22.72 -14.20 -2.05
CA ALA A 618 -21.67 -13.17 -2.07
C ALA A 618 -20.71 -13.35 -0.90
N LEU A 619 -19.49 -12.85 -1.10
CA LEU A 619 -18.46 -12.72 -0.08
C LEU A 619 -18.24 -11.24 0.22
N VAL A 620 -17.95 -10.92 1.49
CA VAL A 620 -17.64 -9.56 1.94
C VAL A 620 -16.37 -9.60 2.76
N CYS A 621 -15.40 -8.75 2.38
CA CYS A 621 -14.17 -8.54 3.12
C CYS A 621 -14.23 -7.24 3.91
N LEU A 622 -13.70 -7.30 5.13
CA LEU A 622 -13.65 -6.18 6.04
C LEU A 622 -12.20 -5.77 6.28
N SER A 623 -11.95 -4.48 6.30
CA SER A 623 -10.66 -3.94 6.74
C SER A 623 -10.58 -3.88 8.26
N GLY A 624 -9.36 -3.62 8.73
CA GLY A 624 -9.06 -3.36 10.13
C GLY A 624 -8.60 -4.58 10.89
N PHE A 625 -8.26 -4.33 12.15
CA PHE A 625 -7.81 -5.33 13.10
C PHE A 625 -8.94 -5.64 14.09
N ARG A 626 -8.84 -6.76 14.77
CA ARG A 626 -9.73 -7.13 15.89
C ARG A 626 -9.41 -6.26 17.10
N HIS A 627 -10.11 -5.17 17.25
CA HIS A 627 -9.88 -4.19 18.32
C HIS A 627 -10.41 -4.71 19.66
N PHE A 628 -9.84 -5.81 20.21
CA PHE A 628 -10.29 -6.51 21.41
C PHE A 628 -11.64 -7.22 21.26
N ASP A 629 -12.03 -7.51 20.05
CA ASP A 629 -13.18 -8.33 19.68
C ASP A 629 -12.74 -9.45 18.70
N ASP A 630 -13.48 -10.55 18.66
CA ASP A 630 -13.25 -11.67 17.74
C ASP A 630 -14.02 -11.50 16.41
N ILE A 631 -14.05 -10.26 15.90
CA ILE A 631 -14.75 -9.96 14.65
C ILE A 631 -14.03 -10.61 13.48
N ALA A 632 -14.77 -11.35 12.68
CA ALA A 632 -14.30 -11.97 11.45
C ALA A 632 -13.93 -10.93 10.39
N HIS A 633 -13.04 -11.31 9.49
CA HIS A 633 -12.60 -10.47 8.39
C HIS A 633 -13.32 -10.77 7.08
N ILE A 634 -13.88 -11.98 6.93
CA ILE A 634 -14.57 -12.44 5.72
C ILE A 634 -15.89 -13.08 6.10
N TYR A 635 -16.95 -12.65 5.42
CA TYR A 635 -18.29 -13.21 5.57
C TYR A 635 -18.82 -13.69 4.24
N ARG A 636 -19.56 -14.82 4.26
CA ARG A 636 -20.29 -15.39 3.13
C ARG A 636 -21.78 -15.34 3.39
N SER A 637 -22.55 -14.96 2.39
CA SER A 637 -24.01 -15.13 2.34
C SER A 637 -24.37 -16.02 1.17
N THR A 638 -25.42 -16.82 1.32
CA THR A 638 -26.02 -17.67 0.26
C THR A 638 -27.49 -17.33 0.02
N ASP A 639 -27.97 -16.23 0.59
CA ASP A 639 -29.39 -15.82 0.57
C ASP A 639 -29.57 -14.32 0.28
N ARG A 640 -28.69 -13.76 -0.56
CA ARG A 640 -28.64 -12.33 -0.91
C ARG A 640 -28.45 -11.42 0.30
N GLY A 641 -27.63 -11.84 1.26
CA GLY A 641 -27.27 -11.02 2.41
C GLY A 641 -28.30 -11.01 3.53
N GLN A 642 -29.33 -11.87 3.49
CA GLN A 642 -30.28 -11.98 4.62
C GLN A 642 -29.57 -12.56 5.85
N THR A 643 -28.68 -13.53 5.63
CA THR A 643 -27.80 -14.09 6.67
C THR A 643 -26.34 -14.09 6.21
N TRP A 644 -25.42 -14.00 7.16
CA TRP A 644 -23.98 -13.99 6.94
C TRP A 644 -23.28 -15.01 7.83
N GLN A 645 -22.39 -15.79 7.26
CA GLN A 645 -21.54 -16.76 7.95
C GLN A 645 -20.09 -16.25 7.96
N ASP A 646 -19.43 -16.34 9.11
CA ASP A 646 -18.00 -16.15 9.24
C ASP A 646 -17.24 -17.28 8.51
N VAL A 647 -16.35 -16.92 7.59
CA VAL A 647 -15.50 -17.81 6.83
C VAL A 647 -14.01 -17.42 6.94
N SER A 648 -13.66 -16.71 8.01
CA SER A 648 -12.27 -16.30 8.28
C SER A 648 -11.40 -17.44 8.80
N GLY A 649 -12.01 -18.52 9.36
CA GLY A 649 -11.31 -19.71 9.83
C GLY A 649 -10.13 -19.39 10.74
N ASN A 650 -8.94 -19.83 10.34
CA ASN A 650 -7.68 -19.65 11.07
C ASN A 650 -6.85 -18.44 10.59
N LEU A 651 -7.44 -17.49 9.84
CA LEU A 651 -6.74 -16.29 9.41
C LEU A 651 -6.18 -15.53 10.62
N PRO A 652 -4.96 -15.02 10.52
CA PRO A 652 -4.45 -14.07 11.51
C PRO A 652 -5.32 -12.81 11.59
N ASP A 653 -5.14 -12.05 12.63
CA ASP A 653 -5.78 -10.74 12.78
C ASP A 653 -5.10 -9.71 11.88
N ILE A 654 -5.55 -9.65 10.63
CA ILE A 654 -4.95 -8.82 9.58
C ILE A 654 -6.04 -8.23 8.67
N PRO A 655 -5.90 -6.99 8.19
CA PRO A 655 -6.79 -6.42 7.18
C PRO A 655 -6.81 -7.28 5.91
N VAL A 656 -8.02 -7.57 5.42
CA VAL A 656 -8.22 -8.19 4.10
C VAL A 656 -8.51 -7.08 3.11
N ASN A 657 -7.64 -6.92 2.11
CA ASN A 657 -7.70 -5.85 1.13
C ASN A 657 -8.54 -6.24 -0.09
N ASP A 658 -8.38 -7.50 -0.53
CA ASP A 658 -9.08 -8.02 -1.70
C ASP A 658 -9.33 -9.52 -1.60
N LEU A 659 -10.24 -10.03 -2.46
CA LEU A 659 -10.57 -11.45 -2.58
C LEU A 659 -10.91 -11.79 -4.03
N VAL A 660 -10.34 -12.88 -4.52
CA VAL A 660 -10.69 -13.50 -5.80
C VAL A 660 -11.09 -14.96 -5.62
N GLN A 661 -12.13 -15.37 -6.34
CA GLN A 661 -12.57 -16.77 -6.41
C GLN A 661 -11.89 -17.47 -7.58
N ASP A 662 -11.46 -18.71 -7.40
CA ASP A 662 -10.97 -19.55 -8.49
C ASP A 662 -12.17 -20.10 -9.29
N PRO A 663 -12.32 -19.76 -10.58
CA PRO A 663 -13.44 -20.23 -11.40
C PRO A 663 -13.53 -21.75 -11.55
N SER A 664 -12.47 -22.49 -11.22
CA SER A 664 -12.49 -23.95 -11.25
C SER A 664 -13.31 -24.57 -10.11
N ASN A 665 -13.44 -23.86 -9.00
CA ASN A 665 -14.30 -24.20 -7.87
C ASN A 665 -14.55 -22.95 -7.01
N PRO A 666 -15.41 -22.04 -7.45
CA PRO A 666 -15.60 -20.73 -6.80
C PRO A 666 -16.23 -20.86 -5.41
N GLU A 667 -16.87 -21.99 -5.11
CA GLU A 667 -17.44 -22.23 -3.80
C GLU A 667 -16.37 -22.46 -2.72
N LEU A 668 -15.23 -23.08 -3.06
CA LEU A 668 -14.26 -23.58 -2.09
C LEU A 668 -12.87 -22.95 -2.20
N ILE A 669 -12.47 -22.45 -3.39
CA ILE A 669 -11.10 -22.00 -3.63
C ILE A 669 -11.08 -20.48 -3.80
N TRP A 670 -10.46 -19.82 -2.82
CA TRP A 670 -10.32 -18.36 -2.81
C TRP A 670 -8.89 -17.97 -2.47
N TYR A 671 -8.49 -16.81 -2.99
CA TYR A 671 -7.23 -16.14 -2.65
C TYR A 671 -7.55 -14.73 -2.15
N ILE A 672 -6.83 -14.30 -1.11
CA ILE A 672 -7.02 -12.97 -0.53
C ILE A 672 -5.70 -12.20 -0.48
N ALA A 673 -5.80 -10.91 -0.75
CA ALA A 673 -4.74 -9.93 -0.48
C ALA A 673 -4.86 -9.42 0.95
N THR A 674 -3.75 -9.40 1.66
CA THR A 674 -3.69 -8.88 3.03
C THR A 674 -2.45 -8.01 3.24
N ASP A 675 -2.38 -7.29 4.36
CA ASP A 675 -1.17 -6.57 4.73
C ASP A 675 0.01 -7.49 5.09
N ALA A 676 -0.23 -8.79 5.26
CA ALA A 676 0.80 -9.81 5.51
C ALA A 676 1.08 -10.72 4.29
N GLY A 677 0.71 -10.28 3.09
CA GLY A 677 0.87 -11.04 1.85
C GLY A 677 -0.42 -11.70 1.38
N VAL A 678 -0.31 -12.81 0.67
CA VAL A 678 -1.41 -13.57 0.08
C VAL A 678 -1.73 -14.79 0.92
N PHE A 679 -3.02 -15.06 1.14
CA PHE A 679 -3.51 -16.31 1.72
C PHE A 679 -4.49 -16.98 0.77
N GLY A 680 -4.57 -18.31 0.85
CA GLY A 680 -5.50 -19.11 0.05
C GLY A 680 -6.24 -20.14 0.86
N THR A 681 -7.44 -20.51 0.40
CA THR A 681 -8.25 -21.59 0.95
C THR A 681 -8.70 -22.54 -0.15
N THR A 682 -8.95 -23.82 0.19
CA THR A 682 -9.54 -24.83 -0.68
C THR A 682 -10.76 -25.51 -0.05
N ASP A 683 -11.26 -24.97 1.03
CA ASP A 683 -12.37 -25.53 1.81
C ASP A 683 -13.42 -24.47 2.21
N GLY A 684 -13.53 -23.41 1.38
CA GLY A 684 -14.55 -22.37 1.59
C GLY A 684 -14.30 -21.50 2.82
N GLY A 685 -13.03 -21.28 3.18
CA GLY A 685 -12.63 -20.41 4.28
C GLY A 685 -12.60 -21.07 5.65
N VAL A 686 -12.77 -22.41 5.73
CA VAL A 686 -12.61 -23.15 7.00
C VAL A 686 -11.16 -23.12 7.45
N THR A 687 -10.23 -23.31 6.50
CA THR A 687 -8.79 -23.18 6.75
C THR A 687 -8.10 -22.35 5.67
N TRP A 688 -7.14 -21.55 6.08
CA TRP A 688 -6.33 -20.69 5.23
C TRP A 688 -4.85 -21.05 5.38
N SER A 689 -4.11 -20.93 4.28
CA SER A 689 -2.65 -21.07 4.21
C SER A 689 -2.01 -19.81 3.64
N ALA A 690 -0.82 -19.47 4.10
CA ALA A 690 -0.06 -18.34 3.53
C ALA A 690 0.66 -18.81 2.26
N GLU A 691 0.46 -18.07 1.17
CA GLU A 691 0.94 -18.40 -0.17
C GLU A 691 2.00 -17.37 -0.65
N ASN A 692 3.04 -17.17 0.15
CA ASN A 692 4.01 -16.08 -0.05
C ASN A 692 5.37 -16.54 -0.61
N THR A 693 5.50 -17.76 -1.20
CA THR A 693 6.77 -18.24 -1.76
C THR A 693 7.21 -17.34 -2.92
N GLY A 694 8.34 -16.65 -2.76
CA GLY A 694 8.87 -15.68 -3.73
C GLY A 694 8.30 -14.27 -3.61
N LEU A 695 7.31 -14.05 -2.72
CA LEU A 695 6.76 -12.73 -2.43
C LEU A 695 7.45 -12.14 -1.19
N PRO A 696 8.01 -10.92 -1.26
CA PRO A 696 8.55 -10.25 -0.08
C PRO A 696 7.43 -9.89 0.92
N THR A 697 7.82 -9.72 2.19
CA THR A 697 6.88 -9.38 3.27
C THR A 697 6.49 -7.91 3.20
N VAL A 698 5.55 -7.59 2.31
CA VAL A 698 4.95 -6.26 2.13
C VAL A 698 3.43 -6.40 2.02
N PRO A 699 2.67 -5.34 2.30
CA PRO A 699 1.23 -5.36 2.05
C PRO A 699 0.91 -5.66 0.59
N VAL A 700 -0.02 -6.58 0.37
CA VAL A 700 -0.67 -6.83 -0.93
C VAL A 700 -2.00 -6.10 -0.91
N THR A 701 -2.17 -5.19 -1.84
CA THR A 701 -3.31 -4.27 -1.88
C THR A 701 -4.44 -4.76 -2.75
N ASP A 702 -4.13 -5.57 -3.77
CA ASP A 702 -5.10 -6.02 -4.76
C ASP A 702 -4.63 -7.32 -5.45
N LEU A 703 -5.57 -8.12 -5.92
CA LEU A 703 -5.36 -9.34 -6.69
C LEU A 703 -6.21 -9.32 -7.96
N THR A 704 -5.62 -9.68 -9.08
CA THR A 704 -6.34 -9.85 -10.35
C THR A 704 -6.07 -11.22 -10.94
N LEU A 705 -7.13 -11.97 -11.24
CA LEU A 705 -7.04 -13.30 -11.83
C LEU A 705 -7.44 -13.28 -13.29
N HIS A 706 -6.51 -13.61 -14.17
CA HIS A 706 -6.81 -13.97 -15.55
C HIS A 706 -7.20 -15.45 -15.63
N ALA A 707 -8.49 -15.72 -15.55
CA ALA A 707 -9.02 -17.08 -15.45
C ALA A 707 -8.59 -18.04 -16.59
N PRO A 708 -8.55 -17.62 -17.87
CA PRO A 708 -8.17 -18.51 -18.98
C PRO A 708 -6.74 -19.05 -18.88
N THR A 709 -5.76 -18.25 -18.49
CA THR A 709 -4.37 -18.69 -18.28
C THR A 709 -4.05 -19.09 -16.86
N ARG A 710 -5.00 -18.87 -15.92
CA ARG A 710 -4.82 -19.11 -14.50
C ARG A 710 -3.68 -18.28 -13.90
N THR A 711 -3.43 -17.10 -14.45
CA THR A 711 -2.40 -16.18 -13.96
C THR A 711 -3.01 -15.24 -12.92
N LEU A 712 -2.44 -15.23 -11.72
CA LEU A 712 -2.80 -14.33 -10.63
C LEU A 712 -1.75 -13.22 -10.52
N ALA A 713 -2.18 -11.97 -10.60
CA ALA A 713 -1.35 -10.80 -10.32
C ALA A 713 -1.58 -10.32 -8.89
N ALA A 714 -0.52 -9.82 -8.25
CA ALA A 714 -0.57 -9.22 -6.93
C ALA A 714 0.06 -7.83 -6.96
N ALA A 715 -0.72 -6.80 -6.72
CA ALA A 715 -0.23 -5.45 -6.48
C ALA A 715 0.38 -5.38 -5.09
N THR A 716 1.65 -4.95 -4.97
CA THR A 716 2.31 -4.82 -3.68
C THR A 716 2.62 -3.36 -3.36
N TYR A 717 2.55 -3.02 -2.10
CA TYR A 717 2.88 -1.69 -1.64
C TYR A 717 4.36 -1.60 -1.26
N GLY A 718 5.21 -1.28 -2.28
CA GLY A 718 6.63 -1.04 -2.10
C GLY A 718 7.58 -2.08 -2.71
N ARG A 719 7.07 -3.08 -3.45
CA ARG A 719 7.89 -4.07 -4.14
C ARG A 719 7.39 -4.38 -5.56
N SER A 720 6.73 -3.40 -6.19
CA SER A 720 6.17 -3.53 -7.54
C SER A 720 5.05 -4.58 -7.63
N MET A 721 4.83 -5.20 -8.77
CA MET A 721 3.79 -6.20 -9.00
C MET A 721 4.42 -7.58 -9.16
N PHE A 722 3.76 -8.60 -8.61
CA PHE A 722 4.14 -9.99 -8.75
C PHE A 722 3.06 -10.77 -9.50
N ARG A 723 3.46 -11.90 -10.10
CA ARG A 723 2.56 -12.85 -10.72
C ARG A 723 2.87 -14.27 -10.29
N ALA A 724 1.83 -15.09 -10.21
CA ALA A 724 1.94 -16.53 -10.00
C ALA A 724 0.95 -17.25 -10.90
N GLU A 725 1.29 -18.49 -11.28
CA GLU A 725 0.36 -19.39 -11.98
C GLU A 725 -0.39 -20.21 -10.92
N LEU A 726 -1.71 -20.19 -10.98
CA LEU A 726 -2.51 -21.06 -10.12
C LEU A 726 -2.26 -22.53 -10.48
N PRO A 727 -2.18 -23.44 -9.51
CA PRO A 727 -1.96 -24.84 -9.78
C PRO A 727 -3.05 -25.40 -10.70
N PRO A 728 -2.73 -26.34 -11.57
CA PRO A 728 -3.75 -27.01 -12.38
C PRO A 728 -4.79 -27.67 -11.49
N VAL A 729 -6.05 -27.65 -11.90
CA VAL A 729 -7.21 -28.16 -11.15
C VAL A 729 -7.03 -29.63 -10.68
N SER A 730 -6.10 -30.36 -11.25
CA SER A 730 -5.73 -31.74 -10.89
C SER A 730 -4.91 -31.86 -9.59
N GLY A 731 -4.54 -30.76 -8.94
CA GLY A 731 -3.70 -30.75 -7.72
C GLY A 731 -4.45 -30.65 -6.39
N ILE A 732 -5.76 -30.52 -6.40
CA ILE A 732 -6.57 -30.58 -5.18
C ILE A 732 -6.54 -32.04 -4.71
N SER A 733 -6.04 -32.26 -3.51
CA SER A 733 -5.86 -33.55 -2.80
C SER A 733 -6.55 -34.70 -3.51
N GLY A 734 -5.76 -35.62 -4.05
CA GLY A 734 -6.25 -36.67 -4.94
C GLY A 734 -7.58 -37.26 -4.46
N PRO A 735 -8.48 -37.60 -5.37
CA PRO A 735 -9.80 -38.06 -5.03
C PRO A 735 -9.64 -39.16 -3.96
N VAL A 736 -10.31 -38.99 -2.85
CA VAL A 736 -10.53 -40.12 -1.96
C VAL A 736 -11.19 -41.14 -2.87
N GLN A 737 -10.42 -42.14 -3.33
CA GLN A 737 -10.99 -43.17 -4.16
C GLN A 737 -12.19 -43.69 -3.41
N ALA A 738 -13.39 -43.48 -3.97
CA ALA A 738 -14.56 -44.15 -3.43
C ALA A 738 -14.20 -45.63 -3.38
N ALA A 739 -14.26 -46.23 -2.20
CA ALA A 739 -14.09 -47.65 -2.12
C ALA A 739 -15.07 -48.25 -3.12
N ASN A 740 -14.52 -48.85 -4.20
CA ASN A 740 -15.28 -49.56 -5.22
C ASN A 740 -16.06 -48.81 -6.27
N LEU A 741 -15.69 -47.52 -6.63
CA LEU A 741 -16.25 -46.86 -7.81
C LEU A 741 -15.76 -47.57 -9.08
N ARG A 742 -16.67 -48.11 -9.87
CA ARG A 742 -16.39 -48.84 -11.11
C ARG A 742 -17.38 -48.45 -12.21
N VAL A 743 -16.88 -48.41 -13.43
CA VAL A 743 -17.69 -48.27 -14.65
C VAL A 743 -17.38 -49.43 -15.58
N TRP A 744 -18.40 -50.19 -16.00
CA TRP A 744 -18.21 -51.33 -16.92
C TRP A 744 -19.38 -51.50 -17.87
N PRO A 745 -19.14 -51.81 -19.14
CA PRO A 745 -17.81 -51.81 -19.75
C PRO A 745 -17.23 -50.39 -19.84
N ASN A 746 -15.92 -50.31 -19.82
CA ASN A 746 -15.19 -49.11 -20.08
C ASN A 746 -13.95 -49.47 -20.91
N PRO A 747 -13.89 -49.12 -22.23
CA PRO A 747 -14.73 -48.18 -22.98
C PRO A 747 -16.23 -48.55 -23.07
N VAL A 748 -17.05 -47.47 -23.15
CA VAL A 748 -18.50 -47.54 -23.27
C VAL A 748 -18.89 -47.38 -24.76
N PHE A 749 -19.65 -48.31 -25.29
CA PHE A 749 -20.18 -48.19 -26.68
C PHE A 749 -21.59 -47.59 -26.66
N ASP A 750 -22.54 -48.27 -26.00
CA ASP A 750 -23.91 -47.79 -25.89
C ASP A 750 -24.31 -47.51 -24.45
N GLN A 751 -24.02 -48.44 -23.55
CA GLN A 751 -24.39 -48.38 -22.12
C GLN A 751 -23.29 -48.93 -21.23
N ALA A 752 -23.18 -48.40 -20.01
CA ALA A 752 -22.34 -48.93 -18.94
C ALA A 752 -23.10 -48.92 -17.61
N ASN A 753 -22.61 -49.72 -16.69
CA ASN A 753 -23.05 -49.62 -15.31
C ASN A 753 -21.99 -48.87 -14.51
N ILE A 754 -22.45 -47.98 -13.66
CA ILE A 754 -21.67 -47.27 -12.66
C ILE A 754 -22.02 -47.88 -11.32
N SER A 755 -21.05 -48.43 -10.61
CA SER A 755 -21.27 -48.88 -9.21
C SER A 755 -20.30 -48.19 -8.26
N TRP A 756 -20.80 -47.85 -7.10
CA TRP A 756 -20.00 -47.29 -6.00
C TRP A 756 -20.55 -47.75 -4.66
N GLU A 757 -19.79 -47.57 -3.63
CA GLU A 757 -20.21 -47.88 -2.25
C GLU A 757 -20.37 -46.56 -1.47
N GLN A 758 -21.59 -46.31 -1.03
CA GLN A 758 -21.95 -45.14 -0.24
C GLN A 758 -22.00 -45.57 1.25
N PRO A 759 -21.14 -45.02 2.14
CA PRO A 759 -21.03 -45.45 3.51
C PRO A 759 -22.30 -45.21 4.35
N GLN A 760 -23.06 -44.17 4.04
CA GLN A 760 -24.26 -43.75 4.77
C GLN A 760 -25.34 -43.27 3.80
N ALA A 761 -26.61 -43.34 4.24
CA ALA A 761 -27.70 -42.70 3.51
C ALA A 761 -27.48 -41.19 3.41
N GLY A 762 -27.76 -40.58 2.27
CA GLY A 762 -27.59 -39.16 2.07
C GLY A 762 -27.87 -38.74 0.65
N PHE A 763 -27.78 -37.43 0.41
CA PHE A 763 -27.97 -36.83 -0.93
C PHE A 763 -26.70 -37.00 -1.76
N VAL A 764 -26.86 -37.40 -3.02
CA VAL A 764 -25.76 -37.50 -3.99
C VAL A 764 -26.14 -36.86 -5.33
N GLN A 765 -25.14 -36.25 -5.96
CA GLN A 765 -25.22 -35.80 -7.36
C GLN A 765 -24.17 -36.53 -8.18
N ILE A 766 -24.57 -37.01 -9.38
CA ILE A 766 -23.69 -37.75 -10.28
C ILE A 766 -23.76 -37.10 -11.65
N ASP A 767 -22.60 -36.63 -12.08
CA ASP A 767 -22.42 -35.88 -13.35
C ASP A 767 -21.39 -36.56 -14.23
N LEU A 768 -21.56 -36.39 -15.54
CA LEU A 768 -20.56 -36.70 -16.54
C LEU A 768 -20.00 -35.39 -17.09
N LEU A 769 -18.69 -35.23 -16.99
CA LEU A 769 -17.97 -34.01 -17.41
C LEU A 769 -17.14 -34.30 -18.67
N ASN A 770 -16.95 -33.32 -19.55
CA ASN A 770 -16.02 -33.41 -20.66
C ASN A 770 -14.56 -33.21 -20.18
N SER A 771 -13.59 -33.23 -21.10
CA SER A 771 -12.17 -33.03 -20.81
C SER A 771 -11.83 -31.61 -20.34
N ALA A 772 -12.74 -30.65 -20.56
CA ALA A 772 -12.62 -29.28 -20.07
C ALA A 772 -13.29 -29.08 -18.69
N GLY A 773 -13.80 -30.17 -18.07
CA GLY A 773 -14.46 -30.10 -16.76
C GLY A 773 -15.93 -29.64 -16.82
N GLN A 774 -16.47 -29.32 -17.99
CA GLN A 774 -17.86 -28.88 -18.15
C GLN A 774 -18.82 -30.07 -18.06
N ARG A 775 -19.94 -29.91 -17.34
CA ARG A 775 -20.99 -30.92 -17.22
C ARG A 775 -21.70 -31.13 -18.56
N VAL A 776 -21.56 -32.34 -19.13
CA VAL A 776 -22.25 -32.71 -20.36
C VAL A 776 -23.53 -33.50 -20.12
N LYS A 777 -23.63 -34.14 -18.96
CA LYS A 777 -24.83 -34.88 -18.60
C LYS A 777 -24.93 -35.04 -17.09
N GLN A 778 -26.09 -34.73 -16.51
CA GLN A 778 -26.42 -35.09 -15.15
C GLN A 778 -27.05 -36.48 -15.16
N LEU A 779 -26.45 -37.42 -14.45
CA LEU A 779 -26.89 -38.84 -14.44
C LEU A 779 -27.85 -39.14 -13.30
N PHE A 780 -27.65 -38.52 -12.14
CA PHE A 780 -28.51 -38.71 -10.98
C PHE A 780 -28.38 -37.47 -10.05
N THR A 781 -29.47 -37.14 -9.39
CA THR A 781 -29.48 -36.23 -8.24
C THR A 781 -30.60 -36.64 -7.30
N GLY A 782 -30.31 -36.88 -6.03
CA GLY A 782 -31.30 -37.33 -5.05
C GLY A 782 -30.68 -38.07 -3.87
N SER A 783 -31.54 -38.42 -2.90
CA SER A 783 -31.11 -39.17 -1.74
C SER A 783 -31.05 -40.68 -2.04
N ILE A 784 -30.01 -41.34 -1.52
CA ILE A 784 -29.82 -42.80 -1.61
C ILE A 784 -29.70 -43.39 -0.22
N SER A 785 -29.98 -44.72 -0.12
CA SER A 785 -30.12 -45.42 1.16
C SER A 785 -28.78 -45.81 1.83
N GLY A 786 -27.65 -45.63 1.11
CA GLY A 786 -26.36 -46.14 1.52
C GLY A 786 -26.18 -47.62 1.18
N GLY A 787 -24.91 -48.06 1.14
CA GLY A 787 -24.51 -49.39 0.68
C GLY A 787 -24.02 -49.39 -0.76
N LYS A 788 -24.06 -50.51 -1.43
CA LYS A 788 -23.65 -50.64 -2.83
C LYS A 788 -24.74 -50.18 -3.77
N GLU A 789 -24.46 -49.15 -4.51
CA GLU A 789 -25.36 -48.54 -5.48
C GLU A 789 -24.94 -48.85 -6.92
N VAL A 790 -25.91 -48.92 -7.85
CA VAL A 790 -25.67 -49.15 -9.26
C VAL A 790 -26.55 -48.24 -10.10
N LEU A 791 -25.94 -47.46 -11.00
CA LEU A 791 -26.62 -46.55 -11.95
C LEU A 791 -26.23 -46.95 -13.37
N LYS A 792 -27.19 -46.84 -14.33
CA LYS A 792 -26.89 -47.01 -15.74
C LYS A 792 -26.48 -45.71 -16.40
N LEU A 793 -25.36 -45.72 -17.08
CA LEU A 793 -24.92 -44.69 -18.00
C LEU A 793 -25.38 -45.07 -19.42
N ASP A 794 -26.25 -44.27 -20.01
CA ASP A 794 -26.59 -44.31 -21.44
C ASP A 794 -25.70 -43.31 -22.18
N ALA A 795 -24.85 -43.83 -23.07
CA ALA A 795 -23.92 -43.04 -23.85
C ALA A 795 -24.53 -42.45 -25.13
N LYS A 796 -25.78 -42.75 -25.43
CA LYS A 796 -26.47 -42.26 -26.63
C LYS A 796 -26.49 -40.72 -26.67
N GLY A 797 -25.95 -40.17 -27.76
CA GLY A 797 -25.86 -38.75 -28.00
C GLY A 797 -24.60 -38.09 -27.45
N LEU A 798 -23.70 -38.85 -26.79
CA LEU A 798 -22.38 -38.39 -26.41
C LEU A 798 -21.40 -38.63 -27.55
N LEU A 799 -20.46 -37.68 -27.73
CA LEU A 799 -19.40 -37.82 -28.73
C LEU A 799 -18.34 -38.81 -28.24
N PRO A 800 -17.67 -39.57 -29.12
CA PRO A 800 -16.52 -40.37 -28.72
C PRO A 800 -15.46 -39.51 -28.07
N GLY A 801 -14.92 -39.96 -26.92
CA GLY A 801 -13.92 -39.20 -26.20
C GLY A 801 -13.73 -39.66 -24.78
N VAL A 802 -12.88 -38.91 -24.04
CA VAL A 802 -12.63 -39.13 -22.60
C VAL A 802 -13.50 -38.19 -21.80
N TYR A 803 -14.22 -38.79 -20.86
CA TYR A 803 -15.08 -38.09 -19.90
C TYR A 803 -14.65 -38.39 -18.48
N LEU A 804 -15.06 -37.53 -17.55
CA LEU A 804 -14.88 -37.72 -16.11
C LEU A 804 -16.27 -37.93 -15.46
N LEU A 805 -16.48 -39.05 -14.84
CA LEU A 805 -17.64 -39.31 -13.99
C LEU A 805 -17.34 -38.67 -12.62
N ARG A 806 -18.21 -37.80 -12.15
CA ARG A 806 -18.15 -37.17 -10.82
C ARG A 806 -19.33 -37.62 -9.98
N ILE A 807 -19.06 -38.12 -8.78
CA ILE A 807 -20.05 -38.38 -7.73
C ILE A 807 -19.73 -37.44 -6.58
N GLN A 808 -20.71 -36.67 -6.15
CA GLN A 808 -20.61 -35.75 -5.04
C GLN A 808 -21.70 -36.00 -4.03
N ASP A 809 -21.35 -36.08 -2.76
CA ASP A 809 -22.31 -36.29 -1.66
C ASP A 809 -22.67 -34.96 -0.95
N GLU A 810 -23.63 -35.00 -0.01
CA GLU A 810 -24.09 -33.84 0.78
C GLU A 810 -23.01 -33.21 1.65
N LYS A 811 -21.90 -33.91 1.93
CA LYS A 811 -20.71 -33.39 2.64
C LYS A 811 -19.64 -32.91 1.68
N MET A 812 -19.99 -32.66 0.42
CA MET A 812 -19.12 -32.17 -0.64
C MET A 812 -17.94 -33.09 -0.96
N ARG A 813 -17.97 -34.38 -0.53
CA ARG A 813 -16.93 -35.35 -0.89
C ARG A 813 -17.12 -35.74 -2.35
N VAL A 814 -16.08 -35.54 -3.14
CA VAL A 814 -16.09 -35.80 -4.60
C VAL A 814 -15.33 -37.09 -4.90
N HIS A 815 -15.94 -37.95 -5.67
CA HIS A 815 -15.33 -39.16 -6.22
C HIS A 815 -15.35 -39.09 -7.74
N THR A 816 -14.23 -39.37 -8.37
CA THR A 816 -14.13 -39.31 -9.83
C THR A 816 -13.65 -40.61 -10.44
N HIS A 817 -14.10 -40.90 -11.68
CA HIS A 817 -13.66 -42.04 -12.45
C HIS A 817 -13.60 -41.72 -13.94
N LYS A 818 -12.52 -42.13 -14.60
CA LYS A 818 -12.35 -41.88 -16.05
C LYS A 818 -13.27 -42.82 -16.84
N VAL A 819 -14.07 -42.24 -17.75
CA VAL A 819 -14.97 -42.97 -18.67
C VAL A 819 -14.52 -42.67 -20.10
N VAL A 820 -14.37 -43.69 -20.89
CA VAL A 820 -14.06 -43.61 -22.34
C VAL A 820 -15.32 -44.00 -23.11
N ILE A 821 -15.84 -43.09 -23.94
CA ILE A 821 -16.96 -43.33 -24.86
C ILE A 821 -16.35 -43.60 -26.26
N MET A 822 -16.84 -44.67 -26.93
CA MET A 822 -16.33 -45.09 -28.23
C MET A 822 -17.39 -44.92 -29.32
#